data_d42fab8ed7b31d8bf4c5377758c5e8d4
#
_entry.id   d42fab8ed7b31d8bf4c5377758c5e8d4
#
_cell.length_a   1.000
_cell.length_b   1.000
_cell.length_c   1.000
_cell.angle_alpha   90.00
_cell.angle_beta   90.00
_cell.angle_gamma   90.00
#
_symmetry.space_group_name_H-M   'P 1'
#
loop_
_entity.id
_entity.type
_entity.pdbx_description
1 polymer ?
#
loop_
_entity_poly.entity_id
_entity_poly.type
_entity_poly.pdbx_seq_one_letter_code
_entity_poly.pdbx_strand_id
1 'polypeptide(L)'
;MQKKSLETFLYSSAGIVLMLAALLAINVIGGVKPVRVDLTEEKAFTLSAGTQSILQKLDTPVKIRFYCTQSETATPETVYLKNYARKVADLLEEYQQVAGKNLLVEKYDPQPDSDAEDSARLDGLEPEPLPGVERFYLGLAVSLADERVALPFLEPGRERQLEYDLTRAIARVLTPEKPTVGILSGLPVFGEAGNPMMMQMGQPGTPPWTLIEQLRQDFNVQRIEMGTEKIDDAVKVLVVIHPKDISDATQFAIDQFVLRGGKLIAFLDAQSAVASRQQNPMMGGGGGSSSSLDKLLGAWGLQFDTHQVVADLNFKMQLGGRDGQPVDAPAWLALTPDGINRDDVATSPLDTLWLPMSGAFTGEPATGLKQTVLLHSTGESQLMDGFMAGMGGGFGPGGFKSSGVNYKLAVRLTGTFKTAFPGGRPGNETDSGGTNRVAAPDDSLKQSKVETSVVLFGDADLLADDFSLRRVDSPFGPMVSPMNGNLNLAQNIVEQMAGDSQLIGIRSRATLSRPFTRVKKIQAEAEARGQAKIMELQQSLSDTQQRLAALQTEKKDKDQRFILSAEQRAELENFRKKQAEVSKELKQAQKDLRKEVVSLQTRLTWLNILAMPVAVAVAGLGLAAIKRRKTSAK
;
A
#
# COMPACT_ATOMS: atom_id res chain seq x y z
N MET A 1 11.41 70.13 21.92
CA MET A 1 9.93 69.94 21.91
C MET A 1 9.39 69.17 20.66
N GLN A 2 10.14 68.95 19.60
CA GLN A 2 9.66 68.29 18.36
C GLN A 2 9.52 66.77 18.40
N LYS A 3 10.28 66.03 19.26
CA LYS A 3 10.16 64.58 19.34
C LYS A 3 8.85 64.06 19.97
N LYS A 4 8.31 64.76 20.96
CA LYS A 4 7.04 64.40 21.62
C LYS A 4 5.81 64.58 20.68
N SER A 5 5.88 65.53 19.76
CA SER A 5 4.82 65.79 18.80
C SER A 5 4.72 64.67 17.75
N LEU A 6 5.84 64.10 17.30
CA LEU A 6 5.87 63.03 16.31
C LEU A 6 5.36 61.71 16.92
N GLU A 7 5.68 61.44 18.18
CA GLU A 7 5.19 60.26 18.88
C GLU A 7 3.65 60.33 19.12
N THR A 8 3.14 61.53 19.47
CA THR A 8 1.70 61.74 19.65
C THR A 8 0.96 61.64 18.33
N PHE A 9 1.55 62.08 17.20
CA PHE A 9 0.99 61.92 15.87
C PHE A 9 0.96 60.48 15.40
N LEU A 10 1.98 59.69 15.68
CA LEU A 10 2.02 58.23 15.38
C LEU A 10 1.02 57.42 16.21
N TYR A 11 0.63 57.89 17.38
CA TYR A 11 -0.40 57.30 18.23
C TYR A 11 -1.77 57.93 18.09
N SER A 12 -1.93 58.89 17.20
CA SER A 12 -3.18 59.55 16.87
C SER A 12 -4.00 58.77 15.85
N SER A 13 -5.20 59.23 15.57
CA SER A 13 -6.08 58.71 14.52
C SER A 13 -5.41 58.53 13.17
N ALA A 14 -4.43 59.39 12.83
CA ALA A 14 -3.65 59.28 11.60
C ALA A 14 -2.74 58.04 11.60
N GLY A 15 -2.16 57.65 12.74
CA GLY A 15 -1.38 56.43 12.88
C GLY A 15 -2.24 55.18 12.72
N ILE A 16 -3.46 55.20 13.23
CA ILE A 16 -4.42 54.11 13.06
C ILE A 16 -4.83 53.96 11.59
N VAL A 17 -5.09 55.08 10.90
CA VAL A 17 -5.42 55.09 9.46
C VAL A 17 -4.25 54.54 8.63
N LEU A 18 -3.01 54.96 8.95
CA LEU A 18 -1.81 54.46 8.27
C LEU A 18 -1.56 52.95 8.49
N MET A 19 -1.86 52.46 9.70
CA MET A 19 -1.77 51.04 10.03
C MET A 19 -2.87 50.22 9.30
N LEU A 20 -4.09 50.75 9.22
CA LEU A 20 -5.18 50.16 8.43
C LEU A 20 -4.84 50.13 6.93
N ALA A 21 -4.30 51.22 6.40
CA ALA A 21 -3.87 51.29 5.00
C ALA A 21 -2.70 50.30 4.72
N ALA A 22 -1.74 50.16 5.63
CA ALA A 22 -0.68 49.17 5.52
C ALA A 22 -1.20 47.74 5.59
N LEU A 23 -2.16 47.43 6.48
CA LEU A 23 -2.81 46.13 6.55
C LEU A 23 -3.61 45.84 5.26
N LEU A 24 -4.29 46.84 4.72
CA LEU A 24 -5.02 46.71 3.47
C LEU A 24 -4.08 46.49 2.28
N ALA A 25 -2.95 47.21 2.24
CA ALA A 25 -1.93 47.03 1.23
C ALA A 25 -1.28 45.64 1.33
N ILE A 26 -0.96 45.14 2.53
CA ILE A 26 -0.45 43.79 2.76
C ILE A 26 -1.49 42.74 2.31
N ASN A 27 -2.76 42.95 2.59
CA ASN A 27 -3.84 42.06 2.17
C ASN A 27 -4.02 42.05 0.64
N VAL A 28 -3.94 43.21 -0.02
CA VAL A 28 -4.00 43.34 -1.48
C VAL A 28 -2.75 42.70 -2.12
N ILE A 29 -1.55 42.97 -1.61
CA ILE A 29 -0.31 42.37 -2.10
C ILE A 29 -0.31 40.85 -1.89
N GLY A 30 -0.79 40.37 -0.73
CA GLY A 30 -0.95 38.93 -0.43
C GLY A 30 -2.01 38.27 -1.30
N GLY A 31 -3.03 39.01 -1.76
CA GLY A 31 -4.04 38.53 -2.70
C GLY A 31 -3.56 38.45 -4.16
N VAL A 32 -2.63 39.33 -4.55
CA VAL A 32 -2.07 39.38 -5.93
C VAL A 32 -0.98 38.33 -6.14
N LYS A 33 -0.21 38.00 -5.09
CA LYS A 33 0.75 36.88 -5.08
C LYS A 33 0.53 36.05 -3.80
N PRO A 34 -0.36 35.08 -3.81
CA PRO A 34 -0.58 34.23 -2.65
C PRO A 34 0.69 33.43 -2.36
N VAL A 35 1.47 33.86 -1.37
CA VAL A 35 2.54 33.05 -0.81
C VAL A 35 1.87 31.98 0.05
N ARG A 36 1.67 30.82 -0.52
CA ARG A 36 1.19 29.64 0.21
C ARG A 36 2.37 28.98 0.88
N VAL A 37 2.37 28.90 2.20
CA VAL A 37 3.35 28.14 2.98
C VAL A 37 2.64 26.89 3.46
N ASP A 38 3.03 25.76 2.92
CA ASP A 38 2.53 24.45 3.36
C ASP A 38 3.28 24.05 4.64
N LEU A 39 2.56 24.07 5.75
CA LEU A 39 3.06 23.70 7.08
C LEU A 39 2.81 22.22 7.41
N THR A 40 2.24 21.46 6.48
CA THR A 40 2.07 20.02 6.67
C THR A 40 3.43 19.32 6.55
N GLU A 41 3.68 18.33 7.38
CA GLU A 41 4.93 17.55 7.36
C GLU A 41 5.17 16.92 5.97
N GLU A 42 4.09 16.50 5.32
CA GLU A 42 4.10 15.85 4.00
C GLU A 42 3.97 16.83 2.84
N LYS A 43 3.88 18.14 3.12
CA LYS A 43 3.63 19.17 2.11
C LYS A 43 2.44 18.80 1.19
N ALA A 44 1.33 18.39 1.81
CA ALA A 44 0.15 17.85 1.13
C ALA A 44 -0.52 18.83 0.14
N PHE A 45 -0.24 20.12 0.28
CA PHE A 45 -0.76 21.20 -0.56
C PHE A 45 0.28 21.81 -1.50
N THR A 46 1.42 21.13 -1.71
CA THR A 46 2.44 21.49 -2.69
C THR A 46 2.72 20.30 -3.59
N LEU A 47 3.07 20.56 -4.84
CA LEU A 47 3.43 19.50 -5.78
C LEU A 47 4.63 18.71 -5.27
N SER A 48 4.60 17.38 -5.47
CA SER A 48 5.70 16.50 -5.12
C SER A 48 6.98 16.84 -5.90
N ALA A 49 8.14 16.47 -5.37
CA ALA A 49 9.41 16.67 -6.04
C ALA A 49 9.48 15.96 -7.40
N GLY A 50 8.82 14.78 -7.53
CA GLY A 50 8.71 14.05 -8.78
C GLY A 50 7.94 14.83 -9.83
N THR A 51 6.74 15.34 -9.48
CA THR A 51 5.92 16.20 -10.35
C THR A 51 6.70 17.43 -10.78
N GLN A 52 7.32 18.14 -9.83
CA GLN A 52 8.12 19.33 -10.15
C GLN A 52 9.26 19.01 -11.12
N SER A 53 9.97 17.88 -10.92
CA SER A 53 11.06 17.47 -11.79
C SER A 53 10.60 17.16 -13.21
N ILE A 54 9.43 16.53 -13.39
CA ILE A 54 8.84 16.27 -14.71
C ILE A 54 8.42 17.57 -15.38
N LEU A 55 7.71 18.45 -14.66
CA LEU A 55 7.24 19.72 -15.20
C LEU A 55 8.38 20.67 -15.59
N GLN A 56 9.47 20.72 -14.83
CA GLN A 56 10.65 21.55 -15.12
C GLN A 56 11.46 21.03 -16.32
N LYS A 57 11.33 19.75 -16.68
CA LYS A 57 12.00 19.15 -17.83
C LYS A 57 11.21 19.30 -19.13
N LEU A 58 10.01 19.88 -19.09
CA LEU A 58 9.23 20.14 -20.29
C LEU A 58 9.97 21.14 -21.18
N ASP A 59 10.37 20.72 -22.35
CA ASP A 59 11.02 21.53 -23.40
C ASP A 59 10.03 21.92 -24.51
N THR A 60 8.93 21.20 -24.61
CA THR A 60 7.86 21.39 -25.59
C THR A 60 6.53 21.63 -24.89
N PRO A 61 5.67 22.55 -25.39
CA PRO A 61 4.39 22.84 -24.75
C PRO A 61 3.44 21.65 -24.74
N VAL A 62 3.12 21.15 -23.55
CA VAL A 62 2.07 20.15 -23.32
C VAL A 62 0.76 20.87 -23.13
N LYS A 63 -0.32 20.38 -23.76
CA LYS A 63 -1.66 20.93 -23.62
C LYS A 63 -2.53 20.01 -22.79
N ILE A 64 -3.19 20.58 -21.77
CA ILE A 64 -4.21 19.91 -20.96
C ILE A 64 -5.56 20.56 -21.27
N ARG A 65 -6.51 19.76 -21.74
CA ARG A 65 -7.90 20.15 -21.88
C ARG A 65 -8.69 19.56 -20.72
N PHE A 66 -9.22 20.45 -19.87
CA PHE A 66 -10.02 20.08 -18.72
C PHE A 66 -11.50 20.31 -19.02
N TYR A 67 -12.28 19.27 -18.94
CA TYR A 67 -13.72 19.25 -19.25
C TYR A 67 -14.52 19.09 -17.97
N CYS A 68 -15.42 20.04 -17.70
CA CYS A 68 -16.32 19.98 -16.55
C CYS A 68 -17.68 20.62 -16.90
N THR A 69 -18.73 19.81 -16.95
CA THR A 69 -20.09 20.27 -17.20
C THR A 69 -20.59 21.20 -16.10
N GLN A 70 -20.97 22.44 -16.46
CA GLN A 70 -21.56 23.45 -15.57
C GLN A 70 -23.09 23.34 -15.58
N SER A 71 -23.62 22.22 -15.07
CA SER A 71 -25.07 22.02 -15.01
C SER A 71 -25.75 23.07 -14.11
N GLU A 72 -26.92 23.56 -14.51
CA GLU A 72 -27.76 24.43 -13.68
C GLU A 72 -28.47 23.64 -12.57
N THR A 73 -28.58 22.30 -12.73
CA THR A 73 -29.24 21.43 -11.77
C THR A 73 -28.36 21.27 -10.52
N ALA A 74 -28.86 21.68 -9.37
CA ALA A 74 -28.16 21.61 -8.09
C ALA A 74 -28.63 20.39 -7.28
N THR A 75 -28.25 19.18 -7.69
CA THR A 75 -28.38 17.99 -6.84
C THR A 75 -27.18 17.88 -5.90
N PRO A 76 -27.27 17.15 -4.76
CA PRO A 76 -26.13 16.92 -3.88
C PRO A 76 -24.90 16.37 -4.62
N GLU A 77 -25.12 15.47 -5.58
CA GLU A 77 -24.07 14.83 -6.39
C GLU A 77 -23.39 15.85 -7.32
N THR A 78 -24.19 16.67 -8.05
CA THR A 78 -23.62 17.69 -8.94
C THR A 78 -22.85 18.76 -8.18
N VAL A 79 -23.34 19.17 -7.00
CA VAL A 79 -22.62 20.12 -6.12
C VAL A 79 -21.30 19.51 -5.62
N TYR A 80 -21.31 18.24 -5.24
CA TYR A 80 -20.11 17.52 -4.80
C TYR A 80 -19.06 17.43 -5.92
N LEU A 81 -19.45 17.02 -7.13
CA LEU A 81 -18.56 16.93 -8.29
C LEU A 81 -18.03 18.30 -8.72
N LYS A 82 -18.84 19.35 -8.69
CA LYS A 82 -18.38 20.71 -8.99
C LYS A 82 -17.38 21.25 -7.95
N ASN A 83 -17.57 20.92 -6.68
CA ASN A 83 -16.59 21.26 -5.65
C ASN A 83 -15.26 20.53 -5.87
N TYR A 84 -15.33 19.28 -6.28
CA TYR A 84 -14.13 18.52 -6.65
C TYR A 84 -13.47 19.08 -7.91
N ALA A 85 -14.24 19.43 -8.95
CA ALA A 85 -13.75 20.07 -10.17
C ALA A 85 -12.96 21.36 -9.90
N ARG A 86 -13.37 22.16 -8.89
CA ARG A 86 -12.59 23.34 -8.47
C ARG A 86 -11.22 22.95 -7.91
N LYS A 87 -11.14 21.91 -7.07
CA LYS A 87 -9.84 21.39 -6.56
C LYS A 87 -8.94 20.91 -7.70
N VAL A 88 -9.53 20.24 -8.71
CA VAL A 88 -8.79 19.85 -9.92
C VAL A 88 -8.26 21.08 -10.65
N ALA A 89 -9.10 22.10 -10.83
CA ALA A 89 -8.69 23.34 -11.48
C ALA A 89 -7.58 24.07 -10.72
N ASP A 90 -7.65 24.12 -9.38
CA ASP A 90 -6.61 24.70 -8.51
C ASP A 90 -5.28 23.94 -8.68
N LEU A 91 -5.33 22.61 -8.72
CA LEU A 91 -4.14 21.77 -8.96
C LEU A 91 -3.53 22.04 -10.34
N LEU A 92 -4.35 22.13 -11.38
CA LEU A 92 -3.87 22.45 -12.74
C LEU A 92 -3.21 23.83 -12.81
N GLU A 93 -3.67 24.82 -12.04
CA GLU A 93 -3.02 26.12 -11.93
C GLU A 93 -1.65 26.05 -11.25
N GLU A 94 -1.48 25.19 -10.23
CA GLU A 94 -0.17 24.92 -9.62
C GLU A 94 0.80 24.25 -10.62
N TYR A 95 0.31 23.28 -11.42
CA TYR A 95 1.10 22.68 -12.51
C TYR A 95 1.56 23.73 -13.51
N GLN A 96 0.69 24.61 -13.93
CA GLN A 96 0.99 25.69 -14.87
C GLN A 96 2.00 26.68 -14.30
N GLN A 97 1.92 27.00 -13.00
CA GLN A 97 2.90 27.88 -12.34
C GLN A 97 4.31 27.27 -12.35
N VAL A 98 4.45 25.96 -12.14
CA VAL A 98 5.76 25.28 -12.13
C VAL A 98 6.31 25.09 -13.53
N ALA A 99 5.47 24.67 -14.50
CA ALA A 99 5.86 24.42 -15.89
C ALA A 99 5.99 25.70 -16.73
N GLY A 100 5.40 26.81 -16.28
CA GLY A 100 5.40 28.09 -16.98
C GLY A 100 4.75 28.01 -18.36
N LYS A 101 5.45 28.45 -19.39
CA LYS A 101 4.93 28.46 -20.78
C LYS A 101 4.83 27.09 -21.43
N ASN A 102 5.44 26.07 -20.82
CA ASN A 102 5.52 24.73 -21.37
C ASN A 102 4.31 23.86 -20.97
N LEU A 103 3.33 24.42 -20.25
CA LEU A 103 2.05 23.78 -19.98
C LEU A 103 0.90 24.74 -20.25
N LEU A 104 0.04 24.36 -21.20
CA LEU A 104 -1.16 25.13 -21.55
C LEU A 104 -2.39 24.39 -21.02
N VAL A 105 -3.16 25.05 -20.16
CA VAL A 105 -4.41 24.52 -19.60
C VAL A 105 -5.60 25.25 -20.23
N GLU A 106 -6.46 24.50 -20.90
CA GLU A 106 -7.70 24.96 -21.50
C GLU A 106 -8.89 24.36 -20.74
N LYS A 107 -9.89 25.17 -20.38
CA LYS A 107 -11.09 24.72 -19.64
C LYS A 107 -12.30 24.74 -20.58
N TYR A 108 -13.04 23.63 -20.62
CA TYR A 108 -14.22 23.45 -21.46
C TYR A 108 -15.44 23.10 -20.63
N ASP A 109 -16.61 23.56 -21.08
CA ASP A 109 -17.91 23.25 -20.49
C ASP A 109 -18.76 22.46 -21.51
N PRO A 110 -18.68 21.11 -21.51
CA PRO A 110 -19.48 20.29 -22.40
C PRO A 110 -20.95 20.38 -22.04
N GLN A 111 -21.71 21.03 -22.91
CA GLN A 111 -23.18 21.02 -22.87
C GLN A 111 -23.69 20.07 -23.96
N PRO A 112 -24.90 19.49 -23.81
CA PRO A 112 -25.47 18.62 -24.84
C PRO A 112 -25.42 19.27 -26.23
N ASP A 113 -24.93 18.50 -27.22
CA ASP A 113 -24.83 18.90 -28.62
C ASP A 113 -23.95 20.16 -28.88
N SER A 114 -22.96 20.43 -28.03
CA SER A 114 -22.00 21.53 -28.19
C SER A 114 -20.66 21.06 -28.78
N ASP A 115 -19.92 22.00 -29.40
CA ASP A 115 -18.54 21.74 -29.88
C ASP A 115 -17.60 21.26 -28.75
N ALA A 116 -17.89 21.67 -27.50
CA ALA A 116 -17.15 21.23 -26.31
C ALA A 116 -17.42 19.76 -25.98
N GLU A 117 -18.65 19.28 -26.19
CA GLU A 117 -19.00 17.88 -26.05
C GLU A 117 -18.33 17.02 -27.12
N ASP A 118 -18.37 17.48 -28.37
CA ASP A 118 -17.70 16.79 -29.48
C ASP A 118 -16.19 16.71 -29.25
N SER A 119 -15.59 17.80 -28.76
CA SER A 119 -14.17 17.82 -28.38
C SER A 119 -13.86 16.84 -27.25
N ALA A 120 -14.74 16.74 -26.24
CA ALA A 120 -14.57 15.79 -25.13
C ALA A 120 -14.59 14.33 -25.62
N ARG A 121 -15.53 13.99 -26.50
CA ARG A 121 -15.61 12.65 -27.09
C ARG A 121 -14.40 12.32 -27.96
N LEU A 122 -13.95 13.28 -28.79
CA LEU A 122 -12.75 13.12 -29.61
C LEU A 122 -11.50 12.92 -28.74
N ASP A 123 -11.47 13.52 -27.56
CA ASP A 123 -10.39 13.36 -26.59
C ASP A 123 -10.48 12.06 -25.77
N GLY A 124 -11.54 11.26 -25.98
CA GLY A 124 -11.73 9.97 -25.29
C GLY A 124 -12.36 10.08 -23.92
N LEU A 125 -13.13 11.17 -23.65
CA LEU A 125 -13.89 11.30 -22.41
C LEU A 125 -15.28 10.68 -22.56
N GLU A 126 -15.78 10.08 -21.49
CA GLU A 126 -17.11 9.50 -21.39
C GLU A 126 -17.96 10.26 -20.38
N PRO A 127 -19.24 10.56 -20.70
CA PRO A 127 -20.12 11.22 -19.77
C PRO A 127 -20.69 10.24 -18.74
N GLU A 128 -20.82 10.68 -17.49
CA GLU A 128 -21.50 9.96 -16.45
C GLU A 128 -22.95 10.43 -16.31
N PRO A 129 -23.94 9.54 -16.29
CA PRO A 129 -25.33 9.90 -16.02
C PRO A 129 -25.53 10.21 -14.54
N LEU A 130 -26.10 11.39 -14.22
CA LEU A 130 -26.40 11.80 -12.85
C LEU A 130 -27.90 12.10 -12.70
N PRO A 131 -28.46 12.02 -11.49
CA PRO A 131 -29.84 12.41 -11.25
C PRO A 131 -30.13 13.84 -11.74
N GLY A 132 -31.00 13.97 -12.75
CA GLY A 132 -31.36 15.26 -13.38
C GLY A 132 -30.34 15.83 -14.36
N VAL A 133 -29.26 15.10 -14.68
CA VAL A 133 -28.27 15.48 -15.71
C VAL A 133 -27.94 14.25 -16.53
N GLU A 134 -28.38 14.22 -17.78
CA GLU A 134 -28.23 13.06 -18.64
C GLU A 134 -26.77 12.76 -18.99
N ARG A 135 -25.94 13.80 -19.13
CA ARG A 135 -24.52 13.70 -19.50
C ARG A 135 -23.71 14.69 -18.67
N PHE A 136 -22.93 14.18 -17.74
CA PHE A 136 -22.02 14.98 -16.92
C PHE A 136 -20.59 14.60 -17.23
N TYR A 137 -19.81 15.52 -17.79
CA TYR A 137 -18.38 15.34 -18.05
C TYR A 137 -17.57 15.90 -16.90
N LEU A 138 -16.62 15.13 -16.39
CA LEU A 138 -15.58 15.56 -15.46
C LEU A 138 -14.31 14.78 -15.75
N GLY A 139 -13.50 15.25 -16.66
CA GLY A 139 -12.31 14.56 -17.11
C GLY A 139 -11.29 15.51 -17.70
N LEU A 140 -10.15 14.98 -18.13
CA LEU A 140 -9.15 15.74 -18.84
C LEU A 140 -8.42 14.93 -19.90
N ALA A 141 -7.88 15.61 -20.89
CA ALA A 141 -6.99 15.05 -21.90
C ALA A 141 -5.68 15.83 -21.90
N VAL A 142 -4.58 15.10 -21.83
CA VAL A 142 -3.21 15.62 -21.98
C VAL A 142 -2.74 15.29 -23.38
N SER A 143 -2.19 16.27 -24.10
CA SER A 143 -1.71 16.08 -25.47
C SER A 143 -0.38 16.79 -25.70
N LEU A 144 0.47 16.15 -26.52
CA LEU A 144 1.72 16.68 -27.04
C LEU A 144 1.86 16.24 -28.50
N ALA A 145 1.81 17.18 -29.43
CA ALA A 145 1.75 16.89 -30.86
C ALA A 145 0.58 15.92 -31.17
N ASP A 146 0.88 14.75 -31.74
CA ASP A 146 -0.11 13.72 -32.09
C ASP A 146 -0.43 12.74 -30.96
N GLU A 147 0.39 12.75 -29.90
CA GLU A 147 0.19 11.87 -28.74
C GLU A 147 -0.86 12.44 -27.79
N ARG A 148 -1.74 11.56 -27.30
CA ARG A 148 -2.83 11.95 -26.39
C ARG A 148 -3.09 10.88 -25.35
N VAL A 149 -3.28 11.32 -24.10
CA VAL A 149 -3.68 10.48 -22.97
C VAL A 149 -4.90 11.10 -22.33
N ALA A 150 -6.01 10.36 -22.28
CA ALA A 150 -7.23 10.77 -21.61
C ALA A 150 -7.29 10.22 -20.18
N LEU A 151 -7.85 11.01 -19.27
CA LEU A 151 -8.42 10.58 -18.00
C LEU A 151 -9.94 10.78 -18.14
N PRO A 152 -10.67 9.71 -18.54
CA PRO A 152 -12.05 9.84 -19.02
C PRO A 152 -13.01 10.42 -17.99
N PHE A 153 -12.84 10.00 -16.74
CA PHE A 153 -13.59 10.51 -15.60
C PHE A 153 -12.70 10.64 -14.37
N LEU A 154 -12.78 11.79 -13.67
CA LEU A 154 -12.04 12.06 -12.45
C LEU A 154 -12.91 11.74 -11.23
N GLU A 155 -12.64 10.60 -10.62
CA GLU A 155 -13.39 10.13 -9.45
C GLU A 155 -12.98 10.88 -8.17
N PRO A 156 -13.92 11.51 -7.43
CA PRO A 156 -13.58 12.15 -6.15
C PRO A 156 -13.04 11.19 -5.10
N GLY A 157 -13.41 9.90 -5.16
CA GLY A 157 -12.87 8.86 -4.29
C GLY A 157 -11.37 8.64 -4.47
N ARG A 158 -10.82 9.04 -5.63
CA ARG A 158 -9.39 8.97 -5.98
C ARG A 158 -8.68 10.32 -5.88
N GLU A 159 -9.24 11.31 -5.20
CA GLU A 159 -8.65 12.65 -5.05
C GLU A 159 -7.17 12.61 -4.64
N ARG A 160 -6.78 11.69 -3.76
CA ARG A 160 -5.38 11.53 -3.34
C ARG A 160 -4.44 11.10 -4.46
N GLN A 161 -4.95 10.38 -5.46
CA GLN A 161 -4.18 9.88 -6.60
C GLN A 161 -4.17 10.85 -7.79
N LEU A 162 -4.92 11.94 -7.72
CA LEU A 162 -5.09 12.89 -8.82
C LEU A 162 -3.75 13.47 -9.31
N GLU A 163 -2.86 13.88 -8.40
CA GLU A 163 -1.52 14.36 -8.75
C GLU A 163 -0.72 13.28 -9.50
N TYR A 164 -0.79 12.04 -9.04
CA TYR A 164 -0.14 10.93 -9.70
C TYR A 164 -0.73 10.66 -11.10
N ASP A 165 -2.05 10.54 -11.20
CA ASP A 165 -2.73 10.24 -12.48
C ASP A 165 -2.44 11.32 -13.53
N LEU A 166 -2.46 12.59 -13.13
CA LEU A 166 -2.16 13.73 -14.00
C LEU A 166 -0.69 13.76 -14.44
N THR A 167 0.25 13.62 -13.49
CA THR A 167 1.69 13.64 -13.82
C THR A 167 2.07 12.46 -14.70
N ARG A 168 1.47 11.29 -14.45
CA ARG A 168 1.63 10.11 -15.27
C ARG A 168 1.12 10.32 -16.70
N ALA A 169 -0.03 10.98 -16.86
CA ALA A 169 -0.55 11.31 -18.19
C ALA A 169 0.41 12.25 -18.93
N ILE A 170 1.01 13.23 -18.24
CA ILE A 170 2.04 14.11 -18.81
C ILE A 170 3.30 13.29 -19.19
N ALA A 171 3.80 12.44 -18.30
CA ALA A 171 4.97 11.62 -18.57
C ALA A 171 4.78 10.70 -19.79
N ARG A 172 3.57 10.18 -19.98
CA ARG A 172 3.22 9.31 -21.11
C ARG A 172 3.25 10.02 -22.47
N VAL A 173 2.73 11.25 -22.55
CA VAL A 173 2.79 11.99 -23.81
C VAL A 173 4.22 12.42 -24.15
N LEU A 174 5.11 12.51 -23.13
CA LEU A 174 6.54 12.79 -23.32
C LEU A 174 7.34 11.56 -23.78
N THR A 175 6.92 10.36 -23.33
CA THR A 175 7.61 9.11 -23.65
C THR A 175 6.57 8.08 -24.10
N PRO A 176 6.14 8.14 -25.37
CA PRO A 176 5.07 7.29 -25.87
C PRO A 176 5.47 5.81 -25.98
N GLU A 177 6.77 5.51 -26.11
CA GLU A 177 7.26 4.13 -26.17
C GLU A 177 7.20 3.50 -24.77
N LYS A 178 6.30 2.54 -24.60
CA LYS A 178 6.19 1.76 -23.37
C LYS A 178 7.31 0.73 -23.29
N PRO A 179 8.11 0.68 -22.20
CA PRO A 179 9.05 -0.41 -21.98
C PRO A 179 8.34 -1.77 -21.95
N THR A 180 8.96 -2.80 -22.49
CA THR A 180 8.42 -4.17 -22.47
C THR A 180 8.77 -4.86 -21.15
N VAL A 181 7.74 -5.34 -20.46
CA VAL A 181 7.81 -6.15 -19.24
C VAL A 181 7.34 -7.57 -19.57
N GLY A 182 8.25 -8.55 -19.44
CA GLY A 182 7.91 -9.96 -19.58
C GLY A 182 7.39 -10.51 -18.26
N ILE A 183 6.29 -11.26 -18.29
CA ILE A 183 5.73 -11.93 -17.11
C ILE A 183 5.70 -13.43 -17.35
N LEU A 184 6.47 -14.17 -16.55
CA LEU A 184 6.53 -15.62 -16.48
C LEU A 184 5.87 -16.04 -15.17
N SER A 185 4.76 -16.79 -15.23
CA SER A 185 3.99 -17.12 -14.05
C SER A 185 3.48 -18.55 -14.05
N GLY A 186 3.65 -19.24 -12.90
CA GLY A 186 3.00 -20.49 -12.59
C GLY A 186 1.58 -20.32 -12.03
N LEU A 187 1.17 -19.08 -11.69
CA LEU A 187 -0.18 -18.73 -11.24
C LEU A 187 -0.99 -18.09 -12.39
N PRO A 188 -2.33 -18.13 -12.36
CA PRO A 188 -3.19 -17.63 -13.44
C PRO A 188 -3.33 -16.11 -13.42
N VAL A 189 -2.22 -15.38 -13.40
CA VAL A 189 -2.20 -13.90 -13.29
C VAL A 189 -2.84 -13.20 -14.50
N PHE A 190 -2.87 -13.87 -15.67
CA PHE A 190 -3.54 -13.37 -16.88
C PHE A 190 -5.02 -13.71 -16.96
N GLY A 191 -5.56 -14.34 -15.90
CA GLY A 191 -6.90 -14.94 -15.91
C GLY A 191 -6.96 -16.25 -16.67
N GLU A 192 -8.07 -16.91 -16.58
CA GLU A 192 -8.35 -18.15 -17.31
C GLU A 192 -9.58 -17.99 -18.20
N ALA A 193 -9.47 -18.38 -19.46
CA ALA A 193 -10.62 -18.45 -20.32
C ALA A 193 -11.59 -19.51 -19.80
N GLY A 194 -12.84 -19.15 -19.58
CA GLY A 194 -13.86 -20.10 -19.15
C GLY A 194 -13.96 -21.26 -20.14
N ASN A 195 -13.95 -22.49 -19.63
CA ASN A 195 -14.26 -23.65 -20.46
C ASN A 195 -15.71 -23.51 -20.98
N PRO A 196 -15.98 -23.67 -22.30
CA PRO A 196 -17.33 -23.54 -22.86
C PRO A 196 -18.40 -24.35 -22.12
N MET A 197 -18.04 -25.54 -21.63
CA MET A 197 -18.92 -26.41 -20.85
C MET A 197 -19.19 -25.85 -19.44
N MET A 198 -18.19 -25.21 -18.81
CA MET A 198 -18.35 -24.57 -17.49
C MET A 198 -19.09 -23.22 -17.61
N MET A 199 -18.92 -22.49 -18.74
CA MET A 199 -19.70 -21.29 -19.03
C MET A 199 -21.21 -21.59 -19.12
N GLN A 200 -21.59 -22.74 -19.71
CA GLN A 200 -22.98 -23.21 -19.71
C GLN A 200 -23.50 -23.55 -18.31
N MET A 201 -22.62 -23.90 -17.37
CA MET A 201 -22.95 -24.16 -15.95
C MET A 201 -22.88 -22.89 -15.08
N GLY A 202 -22.73 -21.69 -15.68
CA GLY A 202 -22.69 -20.42 -14.97
C GLY A 202 -21.35 -20.15 -14.26
N GLN A 203 -20.26 -20.82 -14.65
CA GLN A 203 -18.90 -20.55 -14.18
C GLN A 203 -18.13 -19.82 -15.29
N PRO A 204 -18.14 -18.48 -15.30
CA PRO A 204 -17.31 -17.70 -16.21
C PRO A 204 -15.83 -17.89 -15.86
N GLY A 205 -14.94 -17.70 -16.86
CA GLY A 205 -13.50 -17.65 -16.61
C GLY A 205 -13.14 -16.57 -15.59
N THR A 206 -11.94 -16.65 -15.06
CA THR A 206 -11.42 -15.65 -14.13
C THR A 206 -10.76 -14.48 -14.89
N PRO A 207 -11.03 -13.22 -14.51
CA PRO A 207 -10.36 -12.08 -15.12
C PRO A 207 -8.85 -12.07 -14.77
N PRO A 208 -8.03 -11.33 -15.53
CA PRO A 208 -6.65 -11.05 -15.13
C PRO A 208 -6.60 -10.39 -13.75
N TRP A 209 -5.51 -10.61 -13.02
CA TRP A 209 -5.28 -9.89 -11.77
C TRP A 209 -5.14 -8.39 -12.02
N THR A 210 -5.61 -7.58 -11.11
CA THR A 210 -5.57 -6.12 -11.19
C THR A 210 -4.15 -5.59 -11.42
N LEU A 211 -3.13 -6.26 -10.88
CA LEU A 211 -1.73 -5.93 -11.16
C LEU A 211 -1.43 -5.94 -12.67
N ILE A 212 -1.89 -6.96 -13.40
CA ILE A 212 -1.65 -7.08 -14.85
C ILE A 212 -2.33 -5.93 -15.61
N GLU A 213 -3.55 -5.59 -15.23
CA GLU A 213 -4.30 -4.49 -15.84
C GLU A 213 -3.61 -3.14 -15.59
N GLN A 214 -3.13 -2.93 -14.37
CA GLN A 214 -2.38 -1.72 -14.02
C GLN A 214 -1.05 -1.63 -14.76
N LEU A 215 -0.28 -2.73 -14.84
CA LEU A 215 0.98 -2.74 -15.60
C LEU A 215 0.77 -2.47 -17.07
N ARG A 216 -0.28 -2.99 -17.72
CA ARG A 216 -0.61 -2.72 -19.13
C ARG A 216 -0.86 -1.24 -19.43
N GLN A 217 -1.23 -0.48 -18.42
CA GLN A 217 -1.41 0.95 -18.57
C GLN A 217 -0.08 1.67 -18.88
N ASP A 218 1.04 1.25 -18.28
CA ASP A 218 2.35 1.91 -18.38
C ASP A 218 3.39 1.14 -19.20
N PHE A 219 3.19 -0.16 -19.36
CA PHE A 219 4.15 -1.07 -19.97
C PHE A 219 3.51 -1.90 -21.10
N ASN A 220 4.34 -2.32 -22.04
CA ASN A 220 3.98 -3.39 -22.96
C ASN A 220 4.18 -4.72 -22.24
N VAL A 221 3.08 -5.30 -21.71
CA VAL A 221 3.12 -6.53 -20.92
C VAL A 221 3.07 -7.74 -21.85
N GLN A 222 4.15 -8.52 -21.86
CA GLN A 222 4.29 -9.73 -22.66
C GLN A 222 4.21 -10.97 -21.74
N ARG A 223 3.30 -11.90 -22.06
CA ARG A 223 3.27 -13.22 -21.40
C ARG A 223 4.44 -14.06 -21.89
N ILE A 224 5.16 -14.68 -20.96
CA ILE A 224 6.25 -15.62 -21.23
C ILE A 224 5.85 -16.97 -20.65
N GLU A 225 5.96 -18.00 -21.46
CA GLU A 225 5.58 -19.37 -21.06
C GLU A 225 6.63 -19.98 -20.12
N MET A 226 6.16 -20.81 -19.15
CA MET A 226 7.01 -21.46 -18.15
C MET A 226 8.08 -22.39 -18.76
N GLY A 227 7.89 -22.88 -19.97
CA GLY A 227 8.84 -23.72 -20.69
C GLY A 227 9.76 -22.97 -21.65
N THR A 228 9.82 -21.63 -21.58
CA THR A 228 10.64 -20.84 -22.51
C THR A 228 12.14 -21.18 -22.37
N GLU A 229 12.83 -21.26 -23.48
CA GLU A 229 14.27 -21.50 -23.55
C GLU A 229 15.06 -20.21 -23.86
N LYS A 230 14.37 -19.12 -24.20
CA LYS A 230 14.98 -17.80 -24.49
C LYS A 230 13.99 -16.70 -24.13
N ILE A 231 14.47 -15.66 -23.46
CA ILE A 231 13.74 -14.42 -23.23
C ILE A 231 14.03 -13.45 -24.36
N ASP A 232 12.99 -12.80 -24.89
CA ASP A 232 13.11 -11.81 -25.98
C ASP A 232 14.04 -10.66 -25.58
N ASP A 233 14.79 -10.14 -26.54
CA ASP A 233 15.71 -9.02 -26.34
C ASP A 233 14.98 -7.68 -26.11
N ALA A 234 13.73 -7.57 -26.55
CA ALA A 234 12.86 -6.42 -26.29
C ALA A 234 12.45 -6.28 -24.82
N VAL A 235 12.46 -7.38 -24.05
CA VAL A 235 12.12 -7.37 -22.62
C VAL A 235 13.18 -6.61 -21.83
N LYS A 236 12.77 -5.57 -21.11
CA LYS A 236 13.64 -4.78 -20.23
C LYS A 236 13.62 -5.32 -18.81
N VAL A 237 12.44 -5.69 -18.32
CA VAL A 237 12.20 -6.24 -16.97
C VAL A 237 11.49 -7.56 -17.14
N LEU A 238 11.99 -8.59 -16.45
CA LEU A 238 11.33 -9.89 -16.34
C LEU A 238 10.77 -10.05 -14.94
N VAL A 239 9.46 -10.30 -14.86
CA VAL A 239 8.77 -10.62 -13.61
C VAL A 239 8.46 -12.11 -13.61
N VAL A 240 9.02 -12.84 -12.66
CA VAL A 240 8.79 -14.27 -12.45
C VAL A 240 7.92 -14.45 -11.22
N ILE A 241 6.76 -15.08 -11.38
CA ILE A 241 5.77 -15.24 -10.33
C ILE A 241 5.52 -16.73 -10.09
N HIS A 242 5.80 -17.20 -8.90
CA HIS A 242 5.58 -18.59 -8.50
C HIS A 242 6.12 -19.60 -9.54
N PRO A 243 7.43 -19.65 -9.81
CA PRO A 243 8.02 -20.51 -10.82
C PRO A 243 8.04 -21.99 -10.36
N LYS A 244 6.85 -22.57 -10.19
CA LYS A 244 6.70 -23.96 -9.77
C LYS A 244 7.21 -24.91 -10.85
N ASP A 245 8.00 -25.91 -10.44
CA ASP A 245 8.54 -26.96 -11.31
C ASP A 245 9.28 -26.42 -12.54
N ILE A 246 9.93 -25.26 -12.38
CA ILE A 246 10.66 -24.59 -13.48
C ILE A 246 11.82 -25.44 -13.99
N SER A 247 11.92 -25.63 -15.30
CA SER A 247 12.98 -26.43 -15.91
C SER A 247 14.34 -25.74 -15.85
N ASP A 248 15.41 -26.55 -15.91
CA ASP A 248 16.78 -26.04 -16.00
C ASP A 248 16.98 -25.17 -17.25
N ALA A 249 16.33 -25.52 -18.36
CA ALA A 249 16.39 -24.74 -19.60
C ALA A 249 15.78 -23.34 -19.42
N THR A 250 14.66 -23.23 -18.68
CA THR A 250 14.06 -21.94 -18.38
C THR A 250 14.88 -21.15 -17.38
N GLN A 251 15.44 -21.80 -16.32
CA GLN A 251 16.38 -21.12 -15.43
C GLN A 251 17.63 -20.62 -16.17
N PHE A 252 18.13 -21.36 -17.15
CA PHE A 252 19.21 -20.92 -18.04
C PHE A 252 18.80 -19.71 -18.87
N ALA A 253 17.58 -19.69 -19.43
CA ALA A 253 17.08 -18.54 -20.18
C ALA A 253 17.01 -17.27 -19.30
N ILE A 254 16.58 -17.40 -18.02
CA ILE A 254 16.57 -16.33 -17.02
C ILE A 254 17.98 -15.89 -16.67
N ASP A 255 18.91 -16.83 -16.45
CA ASP A 255 20.34 -16.57 -16.21
C ASP A 255 20.92 -15.69 -17.32
N GLN A 256 20.79 -16.13 -18.58
CA GLN A 256 21.30 -15.41 -19.74
C GLN A 256 20.62 -14.04 -19.94
N PHE A 257 19.34 -13.91 -19.56
CA PHE A 257 18.65 -12.64 -19.53
C PHE A 257 19.30 -11.66 -18.54
N VAL A 258 19.57 -12.09 -17.32
CA VAL A 258 20.25 -11.27 -16.29
C VAL A 258 21.69 -10.93 -16.75
N LEU A 259 22.44 -11.90 -17.29
CA LEU A 259 23.81 -11.69 -17.72
C LEU A 259 23.97 -10.70 -18.90
N ARG A 260 22.96 -10.59 -19.76
CA ARG A 260 22.98 -9.56 -20.82
C ARG A 260 22.55 -8.16 -20.35
N GLY A 261 22.22 -7.98 -19.04
CA GLY A 261 21.83 -6.71 -18.42
C GLY A 261 20.34 -6.55 -18.20
N GLY A 262 19.54 -7.60 -18.46
CA GLY A 262 18.11 -7.63 -18.12
C GLY A 262 17.90 -7.56 -16.60
N LYS A 263 16.80 -6.97 -16.18
CA LYS A 263 16.47 -6.80 -14.77
C LYS A 263 15.38 -7.78 -14.35
N LEU A 264 15.64 -8.53 -13.28
CA LEU A 264 14.75 -9.60 -12.80
C LEU A 264 14.04 -9.19 -11.52
N ILE A 265 12.74 -9.49 -11.46
CA ILE A 265 11.93 -9.48 -10.23
C ILE A 265 11.37 -10.89 -10.08
N ALA A 266 11.63 -11.57 -8.96
CA ALA A 266 11.09 -12.91 -8.71
C ALA A 266 10.31 -12.95 -7.40
N PHE A 267 9.10 -13.48 -7.49
CA PHE A 267 8.22 -13.76 -6.37
C PHE A 267 8.17 -15.30 -6.20
N LEU A 268 8.77 -15.78 -5.12
CA LEU A 268 8.89 -17.19 -4.79
C LEU A 268 7.97 -17.52 -3.62
N ASP A 269 7.61 -18.78 -3.46
CA ASP A 269 6.77 -19.22 -2.35
C ASP A 269 7.39 -20.41 -1.61
N ALA A 270 7.46 -20.32 -0.30
CA ALA A 270 7.63 -21.49 0.55
C ALA A 270 6.31 -22.28 0.65
N GLN A 271 5.20 -21.56 0.73
CA GLN A 271 3.84 -22.12 0.76
C GLN A 271 2.87 -21.12 0.14
N SER A 272 2.35 -21.39 -1.06
CA SER A 272 1.35 -20.53 -1.70
C SER A 272 -0.06 -20.91 -1.30
N ALA A 273 -0.83 -19.94 -0.77
CA ALA A 273 -2.24 -20.09 -0.48
C ALA A 273 -3.08 -20.11 -1.78
N VAL A 274 -2.66 -19.35 -2.80
CA VAL A 274 -3.34 -19.32 -4.11
C VAL A 274 -3.18 -20.65 -4.83
N ALA A 275 -1.94 -21.16 -4.96
CA ALA A 275 -1.67 -22.45 -5.60
C ALA A 275 -2.35 -23.62 -4.86
N SER A 276 -2.42 -23.57 -3.53
CA SER A 276 -3.08 -24.59 -2.71
C SER A 276 -4.58 -24.68 -2.97
N ARG A 277 -5.27 -23.56 -3.26
CA ARG A 277 -6.70 -23.52 -3.58
C ARG A 277 -7.02 -24.12 -4.96
N GLN A 278 -6.05 -24.09 -5.89
CA GLN A 278 -6.22 -24.62 -7.25
C GLN A 278 -6.00 -26.12 -7.31
N GLN A 279 -5.36 -26.71 -6.31
CA GLN A 279 -5.16 -28.17 -6.26
C GLN A 279 -6.47 -28.86 -5.92
N ASN A 280 -6.95 -29.71 -6.84
CA ASN A 280 -8.17 -30.50 -6.62
C ASN A 280 -7.89 -31.59 -5.57
N PRO A 281 -8.53 -31.57 -4.38
CA PRO A 281 -8.28 -32.55 -3.32
C PRO A 281 -8.52 -34.01 -3.74
N MET A 282 -9.33 -34.23 -4.79
CA MET A 282 -9.68 -35.56 -5.28
C MET A 282 -8.62 -36.21 -6.20
N MET A 283 -7.65 -35.42 -6.71
CA MET A 283 -6.64 -35.96 -7.62
C MET A 283 -5.33 -36.42 -6.92
N GLY A 284 -5.31 -36.49 -5.60
CA GLY A 284 -4.16 -37.04 -4.86
C GLY A 284 -2.86 -36.26 -5.07
N GLY A 285 -2.98 -34.97 -5.40
CA GLY A 285 -1.86 -34.09 -5.71
C GLY A 285 -1.06 -33.74 -4.45
N GLY A 286 -0.16 -34.63 -4.05
CA GLY A 286 0.88 -34.35 -3.05
C GLY A 286 2.01 -33.44 -3.56
N GLY A 287 1.79 -32.68 -4.64
CA GLY A 287 2.71 -31.69 -5.12
C GLY A 287 2.65 -30.45 -4.22
N GLY A 288 3.76 -30.11 -3.55
CA GLY A 288 3.86 -28.90 -2.73
C GLY A 288 3.38 -27.65 -3.47
N SER A 289 2.89 -26.65 -2.73
CA SER A 289 2.50 -25.33 -3.26
C SER A 289 3.67 -24.34 -3.17
N SER A 290 4.88 -24.82 -3.25
CA SER A 290 6.11 -24.02 -3.18
C SER A 290 6.74 -23.80 -4.56
N SER A 291 7.58 -22.80 -4.66
CA SER A 291 8.34 -22.46 -5.86
C SER A 291 9.70 -21.89 -5.52
N SER A 292 10.71 -22.13 -6.35
CA SER A 292 12.07 -21.63 -6.16
C SER A 292 12.82 -21.48 -7.48
N LEU A 293 13.97 -20.80 -7.43
CA LEU A 293 14.96 -20.67 -8.50
C LEU A 293 16.32 -21.19 -8.00
N ASP A 294 16.37 -22.43 -7.53
CA ASP A 294 17.47 -22.98 -6.72
C ASP A 294 18.86 -22.82 -7.37
N LYS A 295 18.99 -23.07 -8.69
CA LYS A 295 20.28 -22.92 -9.38
C LYS A 295 20.75 -21.47 -9.41
N LEU A 296 19.84 -20.55 -9.69
CA LEU A 296 20.14 -19.12 -9.73
C LEU A 296 20.49 -18.60 -8.34
N LEU A 297 19.66 -18.92 -7.33
CA LEU A 297 19.89 -18.52 -5.94
C LEU A 297 21.23 -19.03 -5.43
N GLY A 298 21.57 -20.31 -5.69
CA GLY A 298 22.85 -20.90 -5.31
C GLY A 298 24.04 -20.16 -5.94
N ALA A 299 23.95 -19.79 -7.22
CA ALA A 299 25.00 -19.02 -7.91
C ALA A 299 25.15 -17.60 -7.34
N TRP A 300 24.07 -17.02 -6.84
CA TRP A 300 24.06 -15.69 -6.21
C TRP A 300 24.42 -15.70 -4.73
N GLY A 301 24.67 -16.90 -4.14
CA GLY A 301 25.04 -17.09 -2.73
C GLY A 301 23.87 -17.06 -1.77
N LEU A 302 22.65 -17.19 -2.28
CA LEU A 302 21.43 -17.21 -1.47
C LEU A 302 20.81 -18.61 -1.41
N GLN A 303 20.04 -18.84 -0.35
CA GLN A 303 19.24 -20.03 -0.15
C GLN A 303 17.81 -19.62 0.20
N PHE A 304 16.84 -20.39 -0.27
CA PHE A 304 15.42 -20.24 0.02
C PHE A 304 14.84 -21.62 0.35
N ASP A 305 14.42 -21.81 1.61
CA ASP A 305 13.83 -23.07 2.06
C ASP A 305 12.34 -23.12 1.70
N THR A 306 11.99 -24.03 0.80
CA THR A 306 10.62 -24.22 0.30
C THR A 306 9.71 -24.96 1.29
N HIS A 307 10.21 -25.35 2.46
CA HIS A 307 9.45 -26.04 3.50
C HIS A 307 9.14 -25.16 4.70
N GLN A 308 9.80 -24.01 4.81
CA GLN A 308 9.71 -23.17 5.99
C GLN A 308 9.17 -21.77 5.65
N VAL A 309 8.20 -21.34 6.44
CA VAL A 309 7.63 -19.98 6.40
C VAL A 309 8.02 -19.23 7.66
N VAL A 310 8.04 -17.91 7.57
CA VAL A 310 8.31 -17.03 8.70
C VAL A 310 7.02 -16.78 9.47
N ALA A 311 7.05 -17.02 10.76
CA ALA A 311 6.03 -16.62 11.70
C ALA A 311 6.57 -15.49 12.60
N ASP A 312 5.80 -14.42 12.80
CA ASP A 312 6.20 -13.25 13.58
C ASP A 312 5.03 -12.78 14.46
N LEU A 313 5.27 -12.62 15.77
CA LEU A 313 4.23 -12.20 16.71
C LEU A 313 3.87 -10.71 16.59
N ASN A 314 4.82 -9.87 16.18
CA ASN A 314 4.59 -8.44 16.03
C ASN A 314 3.81 -8.12 14.75
N PHE A 315 3.98 -8.94 13.71
CA PHE A 315 3.33 -8.77 12.41
C PHE A 315 2.18 -9.73 12.16
N LYS A 316 1.78 -10.52 13.17
CA LYS A 316 0.69 -11.50 13.04
C LYS A 316 -0.61 -10.85 12.60
N MET A 317 -1.34 -11.53 11.74
CA MET A 317 -2.72 -11.20 11.40
C MET A 317 -3.69 -12.00 12.26
N GLN A 318 -4.93 -11.53 12.33
CA GLN A 318 -6.04 -12.28 12.88
C GLN A 318 -6.92 -12.77 11.74
N LEU A 319 -7.12 -14.07 11.66
CA LEU A 319 -7.98 -14.71 10.68
C LEU A 319 -9.28 -15.20 11.33
N GLY A 320 -10.35 -15.32 10.55
CA GLY A 320 -11.59 -15.89 11.04
C GLY A 320 -11.43 -17.39 11.37
N GLY A 321 -11.60 -17.78 12.62
CA GLY A 321 -11.62 -19.17 13.04
C GLY A 321 -12.91 -19.90 12.62
N ARG A 322 -12.93 -21.24 12.72
CA ARG A 322 -14.10 -22.07 12.39
C ARG A 322 -15.35 -21.70 13.20
N ASP A 323 -15.16 -21.17 14.39
CA ASP A 323 -16.24 -20.78 15.32
C ASP A 323 -16.59 -19.28 15.20
N GLY A 324 -16.12 -18.59 14.15
CA GLY A 324 -16.30 -17.15 13.95
C GLY A 324 -15.49 -16.28 14.92
N GLN A 325 -14.66 -16.86 15.78
CA GLN A 325 -13.74 -16.12 16.64
C GLN A 325 -12.45 -15.81 15.89
N PRO A 326 -11.84 -14.62 16.08
CA PRO A 326 -10.57 -14.31 15.51
C PRO A 326 -9.47 -15.20 16.11
N VAL A 327 -8.67 -15.81 15.25
CA VAL A 327 -7.52 -16.65 15.63
C VAL A 327 -6.24 -15.96 15.16
N ASP A 328 -5.25 -15.87 16.04
CA ASP A 328 -3.94 -15.34 15.68
C ASP A 328 -3.24 -16.26 14.67
N ALA A 329 -2.80 -15.68 13.56
CA ALA A 329 -2.12 -16.36 12.47
C ALA A 329 -0.72 -15.76 12.26
N PRO A 330 0.29 -16.16 13.03
CA PRO A 330 1.60 -15.51 13.01
C PRO A 330 2.41 -15.75 11.72
N ALA A 331 2.05 -16.73 10.90
CA ALA A 331 2.63 -16.92 9.56
C ALA A 331 1.96 -16.04 8.48
N TRP A 332 0.90 -15.35 8.81
CA TRP A 332 0.25 -14.33 7.97
C TRP A 332 0.72 -12.96 8.44
N LEU A 333 1.64 -12.38 7.70
CA LEU A 333 2.35 -11.19 8.14
C LEU A 333 1.67 -9.93 7.63
N ALA A 334 1.36 -9.00 8.52
CA ALA A 334 1.00 -7.62 8.19
C ALA A 334 2.17 -6.72 8.60
N LEU A 335 3.12 -6.57 7.68
CA LEU A 335 4.28 -5.72 7.91
C LEU A 335 3.87 -4.28 8.11
N THR A 336 4.43 -3.67 9.14
CA THR A 336 4.37 -2.24 9.41
C THR A 336 5.68 -1.57 8.96
N PRO A 337 5.81 -0.24 9.11
CA PRO A 337 7.05 0.47 8.82
C PRO A 337 8.33 -0.14 9.43
N ASP A 338 8.19 -0.83 10.56
CA ASP A 338 9.32 -1.46 11.25
C ASP A 338 9.91 -2.67 10.50
N GLY A 339 9.14 -3.28 9.58
CA GLY A 339 9.60 -4.39 8.73
C GLY A 339 9.90 -3.98 7.28
N ILE A 340 9.80 -2.67 6.96
CA ILE A 340 9.93 -2.14 5.61
C ILE A 340 11.14 -1.20 5.53
N ASN A 341 12.03 -1.42 4.56
CA ASN A 341 13.18 -0.56 4.34
C ASN A 341 12.74 0.84 3.90
N ARG A 342 13.07 1.86 4.70
CA ARG A 342 12.71 3.26 4.47
C ARG A 342 13.69 4.02 3.60
N ASP A 343 14.87 3.47 3.34
CA ASP A 343 15.91 4.11 2.52
C ASP A 343 15.77 3.73 1.04
N ASP A 344 14.97 2.70 0.72
CA ASP A 344 14.73 2.28 -0.67
C ASP A 344 13.54 3.00 -1.28
N VAL A 345 13.72 3.53 -2.49
CA VAL A 345 12.72 4.36 -3.19
C VAL A 345 11.39 3.62 -3.41
N ALA A 346 11.44 2.32 -3.71
CA ALA A 346 10.23 1.54 -4.00
C ALA A 346 9.45 1.16 -2.73
N THR A 347 10.13 1.02 -1.59
CA THR A 347 9.52 0.55 -0.34
C THR A 347 9.30 1.65 0.69
N SER A 348 10.14 2.71 0.68
CA SER A 348 10.06 3.81 1.66
C SER A 348 8.67 4.42 1.85
N PRO A 349 7.82 4.48 0.83
CA PRO A 349 6.53 5.16 0.93
C PRO A 349 5.38 4.23 1.31
N LEU A 350 5.66 2.96 1.60
CA LEU A 350 4.63 1.96 1.91
C LEU A 350 4.43 1.85 3.43
N ASP A 351 3.19 1.84 3.90
CA ASP A 351 2.88 1.77 5.32
C ASP A 351 2.54 0.37 5.82
N THR A 352 1.85 -0.42 4.99
CA THR A 352 1.41 -1.76 5.38
C THR A 352 1.49 -2.70 4.18
N LEU A 353 2.10 -3.87 4.39
CA LEU A 353 2.17 -4.95 3.40
C LEU A 353 1.66 -6.25 4.03
N TRP A 354 0.92 -7.03 3.26
CA TRP A 354 0.46 -8.34 3.68
C TRP A 354 1.22 -9.42 2.92
N LEU A 355 1.86 -10.31 3.68
CA LEU A 355 2.62 -11.43 3.14
C LEU A 355 2.07 -12.75 3.74
N PRO A 356 1.19 -13.44 3.03
CA PRO A 356 0.65 -14.73 3.48
C PRO A 356 1.72 -15.83 3.37
N MET A 357 2.16 -16.38 4.49
CA MET A 357 3.08 -17.53 4.55
C MET A 357 4.42 -17.33 3.79
N SER A 358 5.00 -16.15 3.92
CA SER A 358 6.28 -15.81 3.28
C SER A 358 7.42 -16.69 3.76
N GLY A 359 8.23 -17.16 2.81
CA GLY A 359 9.55 -17.75 3.08
C GLY A 359 10.61 -16.69 3.37
N ALA A 360 11.82 -17.14 3.69
CA ALA A 360 12.97 -16.28 3.99
C ALA A 360 14.17 -16.60 3.13
N PHE A 361 14.95 -15.56 2.79
CA PHE A 361 16.24 -15.68 2.14
C PHE A 361 17.36 -15.74 3.18
N THR A 362 18.21 -16.74 3.08
CA THR A 362 19.40 -16.93 3.91
C THR A 362 20.66 -16.94 3.03
N GLY A 363 21.82 -16.97 3.67
CA GLY A 363 23.09 -16.89 2.94
C GLY A 363 23.61 -15.46 2.77
N GLU A 364 24.82 -15.37 2.19
CA GLU A 364 25.50 -14.12 1.90
C GLU A 364 25.70 -13.97 0.39
N PRO A 365 25.59 -12.74 -0.16
CA PRO A 365 25.69 -12.54 -1.59
C PRO A 365 27.05 -12.98 -2.13
N ALA A 366 27.03 -13.58 -3.31
CA ALA A 366 28.27 -13.99 -4.01
C ALA A 366 29.17 -12.78 -4.27
N THR A 367 30.49 -13.05 -4.38
CA THR A 367 31.49 -12.01 -4.63
C THR A 367 31.16 -11.19 -5.89
N GLY A 368 31.07 -9.87 -5.75
CA GLY A 368 30.70 -8.94 -6.83
C GLY A 368 29.23 -8.49 -6.75
N LEU A 369 28.45 -9.04 -5.82
CA LEU A 369 27.07 -8.63 -5.55
C LEU A 369 26.96 -7.91 -4.22
N LYS A 370 26.12 -6.87 -4.19
CA LYS A 370 25.69 -6.15 -2.99
C LYS A 370 24.23 -6.52 -2.70
N GLN A 371 23.93 -6.89 -1.47
CA GLN A 371 22.58 -7.17 -0.99
C GLN A 371 22.00 -5.97 -0.25
N THR A 372 20.76 -5.63 -0.57
CA THR A 372 19.92 -4.69 0.20
C THR A 372 18.67 -5.43 0.64
N VAL A 373 18.41 -5.47 1.94
CA VAL A 373 17.18 -6.04 2.49
C VAL A 373 16.06 -5.00 2.30
N LEU A 374 14.97 -5.40 1.64
CA LEU A 374 13.79 -4.56 1.38
C LEU A 374 12.71 -4.76 2.43
N LEU A 375 12.45 -6.03 2.79
CA LEU A 375 11.46 -6.43 3.79
C LEU A 375 12.08 -7.44 4.75
N HIS A 376 11.75 -7.33 6.05
CA HIS A 376 12.24 -8.26 7.07
C HIS A 376 11.22 -8.47 8.20
N SER A 377 11.35 -9.60 8.91
CA SER A 377 10.64 -9.87 10.15
C SER A 377 11.26 -9.12 11.33
N THR A 378 10.61 -9.18 12.47
CA THR A 378 11.21 -8.72 13.75
C THR A 378 12.01 -9.87 14.43
N GLY A 379 12.69 -9.54 15.52
CA GLY A 379 13.34 -10.57 16.36
C GLY A 379 12.35 -11.50 17.07
N GLU A 380 11.08 -11.09 17.20
CA GLU A 380 9.99 -11.91 17.74
C GLU A 380 9.41 -12.86 16.67
N SER A 381 10.30 -13.49 15.90
CA SER A 381 9.97 -14.37 14.79
C SER A 381 10.65 -15.73 14.91
N GLN A 382 10.10 -16.72 14.22
CA GLN A 382 10.68 -18.03 14.04
C GLN A 382 10.30 -18.62 12.68
N LEU A 383 11.07 -19.62 12.23
CA LEU A 383 10.68 -20.44 11.10
C LEU A 383 9.75 -21.56 11.58
N MET A 384 8.73 -21.87 10.77
CA MET A 384 7.80 -22.96 11.01
C MET A 384 7.53 -23.71 9.71
N ASP A 385 7.10 -24.97 9.83
CA ASP A 385 6.73 -25.78 8.68
C ASP A 385 5.55 -25.15 7.93
N GLY A 386 5.71 -24.96 6.60
CA GLY A 386 4.72 -24.28 5.77
C GLY A 386 3.39 -25.02 5.66
N PHE A 387 3.40 -26.35 5.65
CA PHE A 387 2.19 -27.16 5.62
C PHE A 387 1.38 -26.99 6.92
N MET A 388 2.05 -26.99 8.08
CA MET A 388 1.42 -26.74 9.37
C MET A 388 0.83 -25.33 9.45
N ALA A 389 1.55 -24.33 8.91
CA ALA A 389 1.06 -22.96 8.82
C ALA A 389 -0.22 -22.85 7.97
N GLY A 390 -0.23 -23.53 6.81
CA GLY A 390 -1.36 -23.55 5.87
C GLY A 390 -2.62 -24.22 6.42
N MET A 391 -2.46 -25.19 7.33
CA MET A 391 -3.59 -25.85 8.01
C MET A 391 -4.19 -25.02 9.17
N GLY A 392 -3.67 -23.83 9.44
CA GLY A 392 -4.02 -23.05 10.63
C GLY A 392 -3.53 -23.71 11.92
N GLY A 393 -2.54 -24.61 11.81
CA GLY A 393 -1.92 -25.27 12.94
C GLY A 393 -1.20 -24.26 13.83
N GLY A 394 -1.54 -24.27 15.11
CA GLY A 394 -0.77 -23.54 16.12
C GLY A 394 0.63 -24.16 16.27
N PHE A 395 1.48 -23.49 17.01
CA PHE A 395 2.78 -24.02 17.37
C PHE A 395 2.59 -25.33 18.14
N GLY A 396 3.40 -26.36 17.78
CA GLY A 396 3.35 -27.66 18.44
C GLY A 396 3.57 -27.56 19.97
N PRO A 397 3.71 -28.68 20.71
CA PRO A 397 3.75 -28.72 22.16
C PRO A 397 4.77 -27.80 22.86
N GLY A 398 5.73 -27.26 22.10
CA GLY A 398 6.75 -26.32 22.60
C GLY A 398 6.36 -24.85 22.57
N GLY A 399 5.22 -24.47 21.97
CA GLY A 399 4.81 -23.09 21.79
C GLY A 399 5.70 -22.29 20.82
N PHE A 400 5.40 -21.00 20.67
CA PHE A 400 6.23 -20.06 19.92
C PHE A 400 7.54 -19.77 20.67
N LYS A 401 8.65 -19.80 19.95
CA LYS A 401 9.98 -19.45 20.50
C LYS A 401 10.64 -18.42 19.61
N SER A 402 10.73 -17.19 20.07
CA SER A 402 11.43 -16.12 19.37
C SER A 402 12.87 -16.52 19.09
N SER A 403 13.27 -16.41 17.81
CA SER A 403 14.65 -16.75 17.38
C SER A 403 15.65 -15.61 17.64
N GLY A 404 15.18 -14.40 17.86
CA GLY A 404 16.00 -13.18 17.92
C GLY A 404 16.57 -12.76 16.56
N VAL A 405 16.14 -13.40 15.46
CA VAL A 405 16.64 -13.17 14.09
C VAL A 405 15.62 -12.40 13.28
N ASN A 406 16.07 -11.35 12.58
CA ASN A 406 15.26 -10.65 11.57
C ASN A 406 15.43 -11.39 10.24
N TYR A 407 14.46 -12.21 9.87
CA TYR A 407 14.49 -12.96 8.60
C TYR A 407 14.27 -12.04 7.41
N LYS A 408 15.07 -12.24 6.34
CA LYS A 408 15.00 -11.45 5.10
C LYS A 408 13.84 -11.97 4.24
N LEU A 409 12.74 -11.23 4.13
CA LEU A 409 11.54 -11.61 3.37
C LEU A 409 11.60 -11.15 1.91
N ALA A 410 12.29 -10.02 1.67
CA ALA A 410 12.59 -9.55 0.33
C ALA A 410 13.98 -8.92 0.28
N VAL A 411 14.70 -9.16 -0.81
CA VAL A 411 16.07 -8.67 -0.98
C VAL A 411 16.29 -8.18 -2.41
N ARG A 412 17.18 -7.19 -2.54
CA ARG A 412 17.72 -6.75 -3.83
C ARG A 412 19.20 -7.09 -3.90
N LEU A 413 19.59 -7.72 -5.00
CA LEU A 413 20.98 -7.91 -5.38
C LEU A 413 21.36 -6.95 -6.51
N THR A 414 22.47 -6.25 -6.38
CA THR A 414 23.01 -5.36 -7.42
C THR A 414 24.48 -5.66 -7.65
N GLY A 415 24.94 -5.59 -8.87
CA GLY A 415 26.34 -5.79 -9.23
C GLY A 415 26.53 -6.63 -10.48
N THR A 416 27.66 -7.34 -10.52
CA THR A 416 28.06 -8.17 -11.65
C THR A 416 27.80 -9.63 -11.35
N PHE A 417 26.82 -10.22 -12.02
CA PHE A 417 26.39 -11.61 -11.80
C PHE A 417 27.27 -12.59 -12.58
N LYS A 418 27.53 -13.75 -12.01
CA LYS A 418 28.13 -14.90 -12.66
C LYS A 418 27.06 -15.91 -13.03
N THR A 419 27.28 -16.68 -14.13
CA THR A 419 26.32 -17.69 -14.58
C THR A 419 26.11 -18.80 -13.53
N ALA A 420 24.86 -19.20 -13.38
CA ALA A 420 24.50 -20.42 -12.64
C ALA A 420 24.80 -21.71 -13.42
N PHE A 421 25.16 -21.58 -14.70
CA PHE A 421 25.41 -22.71 -15.62
C PHE A 421 26.82 -22.64 -16.22
N PRO A 422 27.86 -22.93 -15.43
CA PRO A 422 29.24 -22.88 -15.92
C PRO A 422 29.51 -23.88 -17.05
N GLY A 423 28.77 -25.00 -17.10
CA GLY A 423 28.83 -26.02 -18.16
C GLY A 423 28.09 -25.62 -19.45
N GLY A 424 27.44 -24.44 -19.49
CA GLY A 424 26.67 -24.01 -20.65
C GLY A 424 25.18 -24.42 -20.60
N ARG A 425 24.55 -24.47 -21.75
CA ARG A 425 23.09 -24.75 -21.86
C ARG A 425 22.77 -26.18 -21.38
N PRO A 426 21.78 -26.36 -20.49
CA PRO A 426 21.31 -27.70 -20.07
C PRO A 426 20.79 -28.52 -21.27
N GLY A 427 21.10 -29.83 -21.27
CA GLY A 427 20.74 -30.73 -22.38
C GLY A 427 21.79 -30.88 -23.47
N ASN A 428 22.93 -30.15 -23.41
CA ASN A 428 24.08 -30.36 -24.26
C ASN A 428 25.04 -31.41 -23.71
N GLU A 429 24.68 -32.12 -22.63
CA GLU A 429 25.47 -33.26 -22.14
C GLU A 429 25.39 -34.36 -23.21
N THR A 430 26.53 -34.67 -23.75
CA THR A 430 26.74 -35.79 -24.66
C THR A 430 26.25 -37.07 -23.98
N ASP A 431 25.10 -37.55 -24.45
CA ASP A 431 24.71 -38.95 -24.22
C ASP A 431 25.87 -39.82 -24.68
N SER A 432 26.52 -40.53 -23.73
CA SER A 432 27.72 -41.32 -23.94
C SER A 432 27.42 -42.60 -24.74
N GLY A 433 26.64 -42.47 -25.80
CA GLY A 433 26.19 -43.55 -26.67
C GLY A 433 25.96 -43.13 -28.12
N GLY A 434 27.02 -42.84 -28.86
CA GLY A 434 27.02 -42.99 -30.31
C GLY A 434 26.58 -41.79 -31.15
N THR A 435 27.53 -41.35 -31.97
CA THR A 435 27.55 -40.46 -33.14
C THR A 435 27.90 -39.00 -32.89
N ASN A 436 29.04 -38.59 -33.45
CA ASN A 436 29.59 -37.24 -33.55
C ASN A 436 28.56 -36.17 -33.92
N ARG A 437 27.84 -35.59 -32.95
CA ARG A 437 27.32 -34.25 -33.05
C ARG A 437 28.39 -33.31 -32.55
N VAL A 438 28.98 -32.53 -33.43
CA VAL A 438 29.81 -31.39 -33.10
C VAL A 438 28.96 -30.50 -32.20
N ALA A 439 29.35 -30.38 -30.93
CA ALA A 439 28.69 -29.44 -29.99
C ALA A 439 28.70 -28.08 -30.65
N ALA A 440 27.52 -27.47 -30.80
CA ALA A 440 27.44 -26.10 -31.25
C ALA A 440 28.28 -25.21 -30.30
N PRO A 441 28.97 -24.17 -30.80
CA PRO A 441 29.74 -23.28 -29.97
C PRO A 441 28.83 -22.73 -28.85
N ASP A 442 29.30 -22.84 -27.60
CA ASP A 442 28.59 -22.31 -26.43
C ASP A 442 28.78 -20.79 -26.40
N ASP A 443 27.88 -20.04 -27.04
CA ASP A 443 27.86 -18.58 -27.02
C ASP A 443 27.26 -18.01 -25.72
N SER A 444 27.06 -18.85 -24.69
CA SER A 444 26.48 -18.42 -23.41
C SER A 444 27.39 -17.47 -22.64
N LEU A 445 26.77 -16.42 -22.07
CA LEU A 445 27.47 -15.48 -21.21
C LEU A 445 27.84 -16.17 -19.90
N LYS A 446 29.08 -15.95 -19.45
CA LYS A 446 29.60 -16.52 -18.16
C LYS A 446 29.52 -15.48 -17.04
N GLN A 447 29.39 -14.19 -17.37
CA GLN A 447 29.29 -13.10 -16.43
C GLN A 447 28.49 -11.95 -17.07
N SER A 448 27.83 -11.15 -16.23
CA SER A 448 27.07 -10.00 -16.76
C SER A 448 27.98 -8.95 -17.40
N LYS A 449 27.56 -8.44 -18.54
CA LYS A 449 28.30 -7.42 -19.33
C LYS A 449 28.30 -6.05 -18.63
N VAL A 450 27.26 -5.78 -17.86
CA VAL A 450 27.03 -4.54 -17.14
C VAL A 450 26.51 -4.86 -15.73
N GLU A 451 26.61 -3.91 -14.84
CA GLU A 451 25.92 -4.02 -13.54
C GLU A 451 24.42 -4.11 -13.77
N THR A 452 23.78 -5.06 -13.11
CA THR A 452 22.33 -5.25 -13.19
C THR A 452 21.74 -5.48 -11.80
N SER A 453 20.43 -5.63 -11.73
CA SER A 453 19.70 -5.77 -10.48
C SER A 453 18.69 -6.91 -10.55
N VAL A 454 18.64 -7.68 -9.48
CA VAL A 454 17.67 -8.74 -9.23
C VAL A 454 16.96 -8.45 -7.92
N VAL A 455 15.62 -8.50 -7.91
CA VAL A 455 14.78 -8.35 -6.71
C VAL A 455 14.06 -9.65 -6.46
N LEU A 456 14.12 -10.14 -5.22
CA LEU A 456 13.56 -11.41 -4.80
C LEU A 456 12.58 -11.18 -3.65
N PHE A 457 11.39 -11.77 -3.75
CA PHE A 457 10.37 -11.80 -2.71
C PHE A 457 10.10 -13.25 -2.31
N GLY A 458 9.93 -13.51 -1.01
CA GLY A 458 9.63 -14.82 -0.46
C GLY A 458 8.15 -15.17 -0.43
N ASP A 459 7.31 -14.42 -1.16
CA ASP A 459 5.87 -14.57 -1.23
C ASP A 459 5.37 -14.04 -2.59
N ALA A 460 4.63 -14.86 -3.34
CA ALA A 460 3.98 -14.45 -4.58
C ALA A 460 2.48 -14.16 -4.38
N ASP A 461 1.88 -14.70 -3.34
CA ASP A 461 0.47 -14.50 -3.02
C ASP A 461 0.12 -13.04 -2.72
N LEU A 462 1.10 -12.26 -2.26
CA LEU A 462 0.94 -10.83 -2.03
C LEU A 462 0.44 -10.06 -3.26
N LEU A 463 0.63 -10.62 -4.47
CA LEU A 463 0.19 -10.02 -5.73
C LEU A 463 -1.27 -10.30 -6.07
N ALA A 464 -1.88 -11.30 -5.43
CA ALA A 464 -3.24 -11.71 -5.73
C ALA A 464 -4.27 -10.70 -5.20
N ASP A 465 -5.33 -10.49 -5.98
CA ASP A 465 -6.41 -9.55 -5.65
C ASP A 465 -7.04 -9.83 -4.28
N ASP A 466 -7.16 -11.11 -3.90
CA ASP A 466 -7.71 -11.52 -2.60
C ASP A 466 -6.92 -10.99 -1.39
N PHE A 467 -5.61 -10.74 -1.55
CA PHE A 467 -4.72 -10.25 -0.48
C PHE A 467 -4.37 -8.78 -0.61
N SER A 468 -4.77 -8.13 -1.69
CA SER A 468 -4.43 -6.73 -1.96
C SER A 468 -5.64 -5.81 -2.07
N LEU A 469 -6.83 -6.34 -2.37
CA LEU A 469 -8.02 -5.56 -2.70
C LEU A 469 -9.23 -5.94 -1.85
N ARG A 470 -10.06 -4.95 -1.57
CA ARG A 470 -11.40 -5.12 -1.01
C ARG A 470 -12.45 -4.70 -2.03
N ARG A 471 -13.44 -5.55 -2.24
CA ARG A 471 -14.66 -5.15 -2.94
C ARG A 471 -15.62 -4.52 -1.94
N VAL A 472 -16.07 -3.31 -2.24
CA VAL A 472 -17.04 -2.56 -1.45
C VAL A 472 -18.24 -2.30 -2.34
N ASP A 473 -19.41 -2.79 -1.94
CA ASP A 473 -20.65 -2.48 -2.64
C ASP A 473 -20.98 -1.00 -2.40
N SER A 474 -21.07 -0.24 -3.48
CA SER A 474 -21.45 1.17 -3.44
C SER A 474 -22.78 1.36 -4.18
N PRO A 475 -23.53 2.45 -3.93
CA PRO A 475 -24.72 2.79 -4.69
C PRO A 475 -24.49 2.95 -6.20
N PHE A 476 -23.22 3.11 -6.61
CA PHE A 476 -22.79 3.25 -8.01
C PHE A 476 -22.22 1.95 -8.61
N GLY A 477 -22.37 0.83 -7.91
CA GLY A 477 -21.82 -0.46 -8.29
C GLY A 477 -20.67 -0.93 -7.37
N PRO A 478 -20.15 -2.15 -7.58
CA PRO A 478 -19.05 -2.68 -6.78
C PRO A 478 -17.77 -1.87 -7.06
N MET A 479 -17.26 -1.22 -6.02
CA MET A 479 -15.97 -0.52 -6.06
C MET A 479 -14.87 -1.43 -5.52
N VAL A 480 -13.70 -1.38 -6.17
CA VAL A 480 -12.50 -2.08 -5.73
C VAL A 480 -11.57 -1.06 -5.06
N SER A 481 -11.20 -1.34 -3.81
CA SER A 481 -10.32 -0.46 -3.02
C SER A 481 -9.11 -1.23 -2.52
N PRO A 482 -7.90 -0.66 -2.58
CA PRO A 482 -6.72 -1.28 -1.97
C PRO A 482 -6.90 -1.47 -0.45
N MET A 483 -6.55 -2.66 0.05
CA MET A 483 -6.51 -2.95 1.49
C MET A 483 -5.16 -2.60 2.13
N ASN A 484 -4.11 -2.64 1.33
CA ASN A 484 -2.72 -2.47 1.74
C ASN A 484 -1.86 -1.95 0.58
N GLY A 485 -0.56 -1.89 0.76
CA GLY A 485 0.41 -1.40 -0.22
C GLY A 485 0.95 -2.43 -1.21
N ASN A 486 0.43 -3.65 -1.27
CA ASN A 486 1.02 -4.74 -2.06
C ASN A 486 1.09 -4.43 -3.56
N LEU A 487 -0.03 -3.96 -4.15
CA LEU A 487 -0.05 -3.57 -5.56
C LEU A 487 0.92 -2.41 -5.84
N ASN A 488 0.98 -1.44 -4.92
CA ASN A 488 1.92 -0.33 -5.06
C ASN A 488 3.37 -0.81 -4.97
N LEU A 489 3.68 -1.77 -4.08
CA LEU A 489 5.01 -2.38 -3.99
C LEU A 489 5.40 -2.99 -5.34
N ALA A 490 4.53 -3.84 -5.91
CA ALA A 490 4.81 -4.51 -7.18
C ALA A 490 5.02 -3.50 -8.31
N GLN A 491 4.17 -2.49 -8.44
CA GLN A 491 4.31 -1.43 -9.43
C GLN A 491 5.57 -0.59 -9.23
N ASN A 492 5.85 -0.17 -7.97
CA ASN A 492 7.04 0.62 -7.65
C ASN A 492 8.34 -0.11 -8.04
N ILE A 493 8.40 -1.42 -7.75
CA ILE A 493 9.58 -2.24 -8.10
C ILE A 493 9.72 -2.35 -9.62
N VAL A 494 8.62 -2.61 -10.35
CA VAL A 494 8.66 -2.70 -11.82
C VAL A 494 9.10 -1.35 -12.43
N GLU A 495 8.55 -0.24 -11.98
CA GLU A 495 8.91 1.11 -12.45
C GLU A 495 10.37 1.43 -12.15
N GLN A 496 10.84 1.16 -10.94
CA GLN A 496 12.24 1.38 -10.58
C GLN A 496 13.18 0.55 -11.46
N MET A 497 12.81 -0.70 -11.73
CA MET A 497 13.59 -1.59 -12.58
C MET A 497 13.51 -1.18 -14.06
N ALA A 498 12.39 -0.64 -14.52
CA ALA A 498 12.25 -0.12 -15.87
C ALA A 498 13.01 1.20 -16.09
N GLY A 499 13.43 1.89 -15.02
CA GLY A 499 14.20 3.13 -15.07
C GLY A 499 13.39 4.40 -14.85
N ASP A 500 12.09 4.30 -14.53
CA ASP A 500 11.22 5.45 -14.25
C ASP A 500 10.97 5.60 -12.73
N SER A 501 11.95 6.15 -12.02
CA SER A 501 11.85 6.35 -10.58
C SER A 501 11.10 7.63 -10.16
N GLN A 502 10.77 8.53 -11.10
CA GLN A 502 10.19 9.84 -10.78
C GLN A 502 8.73 9.72 -10.34
N LEU A 503 7.96 8.79 -10.93
CA LEU A 503 6.56 8.56 -10.61
C LEU A 503 6.34 7.85 -9.27
N ILE A 504 7.34 7.12 -8.76
CA ILE A 504 7.24 6.33 -7.52
C ILE A 504 6.90 7.21 -6.32
N GLY A 505 7.63 8.33 -6.16
CA GLY A 505 7.42 9.26 -5.05
C GLY A 505 6.04 9.92 -5.06
N ILE A 506 5.46 10.12 -6.24
CA ILE A 506 4.14 10.74 -6.42
C ILE A 506 3.03 9.75 -6.04
N ARG A 507 3.09 8.51 -6.56
CA ARG A 507 2.12 7.44 -6.27
C ARG A 507 2.04 7.17 -4.78
N SER A 508 3.17 7.06 -4.17
CA SER A 508 3.31 6.71 -2.77
C SER A 508 2.73 7.75 -1.82
N ARG A 509 2.83 9.02 -2.17
CA ARG A 509 2.21 10.12 -1.43
C ARG A 509 0.68 10.00 -1.44
N ALA A 510 0.11 9.48 -2.52
CA ALA A 510 -1.32 9.28 -2.66
C ALA A 510 -1.90 8.22 -1.73
N THR A 511 -1.10 7.22 -1.37
CA THR A 511 -1.51 6.08 -0.52
C THR A 511 -1.19 6.28 0.96
N LEU A 512 -0.38 7.29 1.32
CA LEU A 512 -0.04 7.61 2.70
C LEU A 512 -1.29 8.01 3.51
N SER A 513 -1.97 7.02 4.08
CA SER A 513 -2.88 7.20 5.19
C SER A 513 -2.04 7.12 6.47
N ARG A 514 -1.40 8.23 6.89
CA ARG A 514 -0.76 8.26 8.21
C ARG A 514 -1.83 8.44 9.28
N PRO A 515 -2.23 7.37 9.97
CA PRO A 515 -2.92 7.54 11.21
C PRO A 515 -1.97 8.26 12.17
N PHE A 516 -2.49 9.09 13.07
CA PHE A 516 -1.71 9.71 14.14
C PHE A 516 -1.01 8.62 14.97
N THR A 517 0.20 8.21 14.51
CA THR A 517 0.96 7.06 15.08
C THR A 517 1.17 7.22 16.58
N ARG A 518 1.45 8.45 17.02
CA ARG A 518 1.60 8.76 18.44
C ARG A 518 0.29 8.60 19.23
N VAL A 519 -0.83 8.98 18.63
CA VAL A 519 -2.17 8.79 19.24
C VAL A 519 -2.53 7.31 19.25
N LYS A 520 -2.28 6.59 18.14
CA LYS A 520 -2.47 5.12 18.09
C LYS A 520 -1.57 4.38 19.06
N LYS A 521 -0.31 4.79 19.23
CA LYS A 521 0.59 4.19 20.21
C LYS A 521 0.09 4.41 21.65
N ILE A 522 -0.33 5.63 21.99
CA ILE A 522 -0.92 5.94 23.31
C ILE A 522 -2.24 5.17 23.50
N GLN A 523 -3.04 5.06 22.45
CA GLN A 523 -4.29 4.29 22.46
C GLN A 523 -4.01 2.79 22.62
N ALA A 524 -3.05 2.23 21.87
CA ALA A 524 -2.65 0.83 21.97
C ALA A 524 -2.06 0.50 23.37
N GLU A 525 -1.27 1.40 23.96
CA GLU A 525 -0.76 1.23 25.32
C GLU A 525 -1.86 1.31 26.39
N ALA A 526 -2.87 2.17 26.18
CA ALA A 526 -4.04 2.25 27.05
C ALA A 526 -4.95 1.02 26.89
N GLU A 527 -5.16 0.57 25.65
CA GLU A 527 -5.91 -0.65 25.33
C GLU A 527 -5.22 -1.90 25.88
N ALA A 528 -3.89 -2.03 25.72
CA ALA A 528 -3.14 -3.15 26.26
C ALA A 528 -3.24 -3.26 27.79
N ARG A 529 -3.16 -2.11 28.50
CA ARG A 529 -3.36 -2.06 29.95
C ARG A 529 -4.80 -2.40 30.35
N GLY A 530 -5.77 -1.90 29.60
CA GLY A 530 -7.18 -2.17 29.82
C GLY A 530 -7.56 -3.61 29.48
N GLN A 531 -7.02 -4.15 28.41
CA GLN A 531 -7.28 -5.52 27.94
C GLN A 531 -6.78 -6.59 28.92
N ALA A 532 -5.61 -6.40 29.53
CA ALA A 532 -5.10 -7.31 30.55
C ALA A 532 -6.07 -7.41 31.73
N LYS A 533 -6.61 -6.29 32.21
CA LYS A 533 -7.61 -6.25 33.27
C LYS A 533 -8.97 -6.85 32.84
N ILE A 534 -9.39 -6.56 31.62
CA ILE A 534 -10.63 -7.12 31.05
C ILE A 534 -10.52 -8.64 30.91
N MET A 535 -9.38 -9.18 30.43
CA MET A 535 -9.13 -10.62 30.33
C MET A 535 -9.16 -11.30 31.70
N GLU A 536 -8.47 -10.72 32.69
CA GLU A 536 -8.47 -11.24 34.08
C GLU A 536 -9.92 -11.34 34.63
N LEU A 537 -10.71 -10.29 34.42
CA LEU A 537 -12.10 -10.24 34.87
C LEU A 537 -13.00 -11.20 34.08
N GLN A 538 -12.78 -11.37 32.75
CA GLN A 538 -13.51 -12.33 31.94
C GLN A 538 -13.20 -13.77 32.35
N GLN A 539 -11.94 -14.08 32.62
CA GLN A 539 -11.54 -15.39 33.11
C GLN A 539 -12.16 -15.69 34.48
N SER A 540 -12.12 -14.72 35.40
CA SER A 540 -12.78 -14.83 36.72
C SER A 540 -14.29 -15.03 36.58
N LEU A 541 -14.93 -14.38 35.62
CA LEU A 541 -16.37 -14.56 35.31
C LEU A 541 -16.65 -15.96 34.77
N SER A 542 -15.83 -16.44 33.82
CA SER A 542 -15.93 -17.79 33.26
C SER A 542 -15.76 -18.87 34.30
N ASP A 543 -14.73 -18.75 35.17
CA ASP A 543 -14.48 -19.69 36.25
C ASP A 543 -15.65 -19.72 37.26
N THR A 544 -16.21 -18.54 37.57
CA THR A 544 -17.38 -18.43 38.45
C THR A 544 -18.62 -19.08 37.83
N GLN A 545 -18.83 -18.90 36.51
CA GLN A 545 -19.94 -19.53 35.77
C GLN A 545 -19.78 -21.05 35.69
N GLN A 546 -18.57 -21.56 35.43
CA GLN A 546 -18.29 -22.99 35.42
C GLN A 546 -18.54 -23.65 36.77
N ARG A 547 -18.11 -23.03 37.86
CA ARG A 547 -18.37 -23.51 39.21
C ARG A 547 -19.87 -23.52 39.53
N LEU A 548 -20.59 -22.49 39.10
CA LEU A 548 -22.05 -22.41 39.26
C LEU A 548 -22.78 -23.51 38.48
N ALA A 549 -22.31 -23.78 37.24
CA ALA A 549 -22.82 -24.85 36.39
C ALA A 549 -22.51 -26.23 36.97
N ALA A 550 -21.31 -26.46 37.51
CA ALA A 550 -20.92 -27.69 38.17
C ALA A 550 -21.80 -27.99 39.38
N LEU A 551 -22.03 -26.98 40.23
CA LEU A 551 -22.96 -27.10 41.41
C LEU A 551 -24.40 -27.39 40.99
N GLN A 552 -24.81 -26.97 39.78
CA GLN A 552 -26.13 -27.27 39.21
C GLN A 552 -26.21 -28.67 38.57
N THR A 553 -25.08 -29.17 38.00
CA THR A 553 -25.00 -30.47 37.28
C THR A 553 -24.87 -31.62 38.28
N GLU A 554 -24.17 -31.43 39.40
CA GLU A 554 -24.06 -32.43 40.49
C GLU A 554 -25.42 -32.85 41.08
N LYS A 555 -26.49 -32.09 40.76
CA LYS A 555 -27.89 -32.34 41.15
C LYS A 555 -28.67 -33.27 40.25
N LYS A 556 -28.21 -33.52 39.00
CA LYS A 556 -28.97 -34.38 38.05
C LYS A 556 -28.82 -35.88 38.32
N ASP A 557 -27.82 -36.28 39.09
CA ASP A 557 -27.47 -37.69 39.30
C ASP A 557 -27.97 -38.36 40.59
N LYS A 558 -28.75 -37.68 41.43
CA LYS A 558 -29.34 -38.31 42.63
C LYS A 558 -30.82 -37.97 42.73
N ASP A 559 -31.63 -38.99 42.55
CA ASP A 559 -33.08 -39.06 42.78
C ASP A 559 -33.44 -38.66 44.23
N GLN A 560 -33.28 -37.41 44.63
CA GLN A 560 -33.89 -36.89 45.86
C GLN A 560 -34.30 -35.42 45.72
N ARG A 561 -35.57 -35.19 46.02
CA ARG A 561 -36.32 -33.95 45.93
C ARG A 561 -35.63 -32.76 46.64
N PHE A 562 -35.44 -31.72 45.86
CA PHE A 562 -35.50 -30.27 46.19
C PHE A 562 -35.41 -29.81 47.63
N ILE A 563 -34.34 -30.02 48.35
CA ILE A 563 -33.97 -29.14 49.49
C ILE A 563 -32.47 -28.91 49.44
N LEU A 564 -32.06 -27.70 49.00
CA LEU A 564 -30.71 -27.22 49.15
C LEU A 564 -30.34 -27.17 50.61
N SER A 565 -29.20 -27.72 51.02
CA SER A 565 -28.68 -27.49 52.38
C SER A 565 -28.48 -25.99 52.60
N ALA A 566 -28.55 -25.55 53.84
CA ALA A 566 -28.34 -24.13 54.19
C ALA A 566 -26.95 -23.64 53.72
N GLU A 567 -25.93 -24.49 53.73
CA GLU A 567 -24.56 -24.21 53.24
C GLU A 567 -24.53 -24.03 51.73
N GLN A 568 -25.17 -24.90 50.96
CA GLN A 568 -25.26 -24.80 49.48
C GLN A 568 -26.03 -23.55 49.02
N ARG A 569 -27.07 -23.13 49.78
CA ARG A 569 -27.80 -21.89 49.49
C ARG A 569 -26.90 -20.67 49.70
N ALA A 570 -26.13 -20.67 50.79
CA ALA A 570 -25.20 -19.59 51.10
C ALA A 570 -24.07 -19.50 50.06
N GLU A 571 -23.55 -20.65 49.62
CA GLU A 571 -22.53 -20.72 48.59
C GLU A 571 -23.04 -20.24 47.21
N LEU A 572 -24.23 -20.64 46.81
CA LEU A 572 -24.88 -20.18 45.57
C LEU A 572 -25.18 -18.67 45.60
N GLU A 573 -25.59 -18.15 46.74
CA GLU A 573 -25.81 -16.71 46.94
C GLU A 573 -24.47 -15.93 46.86
N ASN A 574 -23.41 -16.46 47.44
CA ASN A 574 -22.06 -15.88 47.38
C ASN A 574 -21.53 -15.88 45.93
N PHE A 575 -21.71 -16.97 45.15
CA PHE A 575 -21.33 -17.02 43.74
C PHE A 575 -22.13 -16.04 42.88
N ARG A 576 -23.44 -15.90 43.13
CA ARG A 576 -24.26 -14.90 42.44
C ARG A 576 -23.84 -13.47 42.77
N LYS A 577 -23.51 -13.18 44.04
CA LYS A 577 -22.96 -11.87 44.43
C LYS A 577 -21.63 -11.59 43.72
N LYS A 578 -20.73 -12.59 43.74
CA LYS A 578 -19.44 -12.48 43.08
C LYS A 578 -19.56 -12.29 41.56
N GLN A 579 -20.49 -13.01 40.92
CA GLN A 579 -20.79 -12.83 39.47
C GLN A 579 -21.29 -11.42 39.17
N ALA A 580 -22.20 -10.89 40.00
CA ALA A 580 -22.73 -9.54 39.82
C ALA A 580 -21.64 -8.48 40.04
N GLU A 581 -20.74 -8.68 41.02
CA GLU A 581 -19.61 -7.79 41.31
C GLU A 581 -18.59 -7.78 40.17
N VAL A 582 -18.14 -8.95 39.71
CA VAL A 582 -17.22 -9.08 38.55
C VAL A 582 -17.81 -8.51 37.27
N SER A 583 -19.12 -8.76 37.01
CA SER A 583 -19.84 -8.16 35.89
C SER A 583 -19.89 -6.62 35.95
N LYS A 584 -20.05 -6.07 37.18
CA LYS A 584 -20.06 -4.62 37.41
C LYS A 584 -18.66 -4.03 37.18
N GLU A 585 -17.62 -4.69 37.71
CA GLU A 585 -16.22 -4.28 37.49
C GLU A 585 -15.83 -4.35 36.02
N LEU A 586 -16.24 -5.39 35.30
CA LEU A 586 -16.01 -5.52 33.83
C LEU A 586 -16.64 -4.34 33.09
N LYS A 587 -17.91 -4.03 33.36
CA LYS A 587 -18.60 -2.88 32.77
C LYS A 587 -17.91 -1.56 33.09
N GLN A 588 -17.40 -1.43 34.34
CA GLN A 588 -16.68 -0.23 34.77
C GLN A 588 -15.35 -0.12 34.03
N ALA A 589 -14.56 -1.19 33.94
CA ALA A 589 -13.29 -1.22 33.21
C ALA A 589 -13.47 -0.86 31.72
N GLN A 590 -14.50 -1.40 31.06
CA GLN A 590 -14.85 -1.07 29.67
C GLN A 590 -15.26 0.41 29.52
N LYS A 591 -15.99 0.95 30.49
CA LYS A 591 -16.41 2.36 30.50
C LYS A 591 -15.22 3.29 30.71
N ASP A 592 -14.30 2.93 31.59
CA ASP A 592 -13.12 3.74 31.88
C ASP A 592 -12.14 3.75 30.70
N LEU A 593 -11.94 2.61 30.03
CA LEU A 593 -11.18 2.53 28.78
C LEU A 593 -11.78 3.46 27.69
N ARG A 594 -13.09 3.42 27.50
CA ARG A 594 -13.79 4.30 26.55
C ARG A 594 -13.67 5.77 26.92
N LYS A 595 -13.71 6.11 28.24
CA LYS A 595 -13.51 7.48 28.72
C LYS A 595 -12.08 7.99 28.48
N GLU A 596 -11.06 7.17 28.66
CA GLU A 596 -9.66 7.55 28.39
C GLU A 596 -9.47 7.92 26.93
N VAL A 597 -9.97 7.11 26.00
CA VAL A 597 -9.91 7.38 24.56
C VAL A 597 -10.64 8.69 24.19
N VAL A 598 -11.86 8.88 24.69
CA VAL A 598 -12.64 10.11 24.45
C VAL A 598 -11.98 11.34 25.08
N SER A 599 -11.41 11.21 26.30
CA SER A 599 -10.73 12.32 26.98
C SER A 599 -9.49 12.78 26.23
N LEU A 600 -8.76 11.86 25.62
CA LEU A 600 -7.57 12.14 24.79
C LEU A 600 -7.97 12.95 23.55
N GLN A 601 -9.02 12.53 22.86
CA GLN A 601 -9.56 13.25 21.71
C GLN A 601 -10.03 14.67 22.09
N THR A 602 -10.73 14.81 23.21
CA THR A 602 -11.21 16.10 23.72
C THR A 602 -10.05 17.02 24.10
N ARG A 603 -9.00 16.52 24.78
CA ARG A 603 -7.80 17.31 25.12
C ARG A 603 -7.08 17.82 23.88
N LEU A 604 -6.90 16.99 22.87
CA LEU A 604 -6.28 17.39 21.60
C LEU A 604 -7.10 18.47 20.87
N THR A 605 -8.43 18.32 20.86
CA THR A 605 -9.33 19.32 20.27
C THR A 605 -9.21 20.67 20.98
N TRP A 606 -9.25 20.69 22.32
CA TRP A 606 -9.10 21.91 23.10
C TRP A 606 -7.71 22.54 22.95
N LEU A 607 -6.66 21.73 22.88
CA LEU A 607 -5.31 22.22 22.66
C LEU A 607 -5.18 22.92 21.30
N ASN A 608 -5.77 22.36 20.26
CA ASN A 608 -5.79 22.98 18.92
C ASN A 608 -6.61 24.29 18.89
N ILE A 609 -7.74 24.33 19.57
CA ILE A 609 -8.61 25.53 19.61
C ILE A 609 -7.95 26.65 20.42
N LEU A 610 -7.28 26.33 21.53
CA LEU A 610 -6.71 27.33 22.44
C LEU A 610 -5.28 27.75 22.10
N ALA A 611 -4.52 26.91 21.36
CA ALA A 611 -3.10 27.17 21.09
C ALA A 611 -2.87 28.53 20.37
N MET A 612 -3.67 28.81 19.35
CA MET A 612 -3.53 30.06 18.59
C MET A 612 -3.94 31.31 19.41
N PRO A 613 -5.10 31.38 20.06
CA PRO A 613 -5.46 32.52 20.91
C PRO A 613 -4.46 32.76 22.03
N VAL A 614 -3.94 31.70 22.67
CA VAL A 614 -2.93 31.80 23.74
C VAL A 614 -1.60 32.33 23.18
N ALA A 615 -1.14 31.81 22.04
CA ALA A 615 0.09 32.31 21.39
C ALA A 615 0.01 33.80 21.06
N VAL A 616 -1.11 34.27 20.52
CA VAL A 616 -1.35 35.68 20.21
C VAL A 616 -1.39 36.53 21.50
N ALA A 617 -2.06 36.05 22.56
CA ALA A 617 -2.12 36.74 23.83
C ALA A 617 -0.72 36.85 24.49
N VAL A 618 0.07 35.78 24.46
CA VAL A 618 1.45 35.78 25.01
C VAL A 618 2.36 36.71 24.20
N ALA A 619 2.27 36.69 22.87
CA ALA A 619 3.01 37.61 22.02
C ALA A 619 2.62 39.07 22.28
N GLY A 620 1.32 39.37 22.41
CA GLY A 620 0.80 40.70 22.73
C GLY A 620 1.26 41.20 24.12
N LEU A 621 1.19 40.35 25.13
CA LEU A 621 1.69 40.66 26.49
C LEU A 621 3.21 40.84 26.52
N GLY A 622 3.96 40.01 25.78
CA GLY A 622 5.41 40.14 25.64
C GLY A 622 5.81 41.48 25.02
N LEU A 623 5.15 41.86 23.93
CA LEU A 623 5.38 43.17 23.28
C LEU A 623 5.00 44.35 24.20
N ALA A 624 3.90 44.23 24.94
CA ALA A 624 3.48 45.25 25.92
C ALA A 624 4.48 45.38 27.09
N ALA A 625 5.03 44.28 27.60
CA ALA A 625 6.07 44.28 28.65
C ALA A 625 7.37 44.89 28.16
N ILE A 626 7.81 44.57 26.94
CA ILE A 626 9.01 45.17 26.33
C ILE A 626 8.82 46.68 26.16
N LYS A 627 7.63 47.12 25.72
CA LYS A 627 7.28 48.52 25.57
C LYS A 627 7.25 49.26 26.92
N ARG A 628 6.69 48.69 27.98
CA ARG A 628 6.72 49.25 29.35
C ARG A 628 8.15 49.43 29.86
N ARG A 629 9.03 48.44 29.69
CA ARG A 629 10.45 48.56 30.09
C ARG A 629 11.20 49.65 29.35
N LYS A 630 10.93 49.87 28.06
CA LYS A 630 11.52 50.94 27.27
C LYS A 630 10.99 52.34 27.64
N THR A 631 9.75 52.45 28.15
CA THR A 631 9.13 53.72 28.57
C THR A 631 9.46 54.09 30.00
N SER A 632 9.78 53.14 30.90
CA SER A 632 10.19 53.42 32.29
C SER A 632 11.70 53.63 32.46
N ALA A 633 12.51 53.46 31.36
CA ALA A 633 13.93 53.75 31.34
C ALA A 633 14.25 55.14 30.73
N LYS A 634 13.25 55.99 30.54
CA LYS A 634 13.30 57.41 30.27
C LYS A 634 12.64 58.18 31.42
#